data_fca4ead6b30029f370a2b33fd1d897b6
#
_entry.id   fca4ead6b30029f370a2b33fd1d897b6
#
_cell.length_a   1.000
_cell.length_b   1.000
_cell.length_c   1.000
_cell.angle_alpha   90.00
_cell.angle_beta   90.00
_cell.angle_gamma   90.00
#
_symmetry.space_group_name_H-M   'P 1'
#
loop_
_entity.id
_entity.type
_entity.pdbx_description
1 polymer ?
#
loop_
_entity_poly.entity_id
_entity_poly.type
_entity_poly.pdbx_seq_one_letter_code
_entity_poly.pdbx_strand_id
1 'polypeptide(L)'
;MKNLMVVALCVCVALGAVADGWKLGRYTTRVGDIVTVDIPKGKVDSGAATCAYDFPKFDGKSFRATVKARGFGVFCPETPYFGFKFMATYKNAETGENVYPGAPQIGGDFPWRTVTFIDSRTGGRRLPGIFTLGLQAGYGRVEFDLSTFKVEALPPLWPETNATHRCVYTPRVKDAPARRGVMLGHNLKEDDFKVLHDWGVTLARFQMTRQWNTVGGNRDLADYGRYIDGELDSLEKHLVWAKKYGIQIVVDLHAAPGARDEHKDLYMCHDAKYADAFIATWRKIATRFRGRPEIYGFDLINEPQQVTPALPGCDYWSIQSRAAEAIRAIDPETPVIIESNCYDGPGTFSYLRPLALTNIIYQVHMYVPMEFTHQGVFDKNAARTRYPDAARGWNIDFIRRTMKPVIDFQKRHDAKVYVGEFSAIVWGEGAGDYIRDCIDVFEENHWDWTFHAFREWSGWSVEYEAAEPWKQKPSQDNPRKRALLDGFRRGTARTKDPIRGPFPLLCTPWTAEGALDCDVLAKEAAFMSAGGVAGVIWPTAGEVKDLVHEGEYVKGLDALAARAAKPDFKARLTAICPGCTSEDALNRVREVNAAMAKHGVKMAILARPPDDAKTQDDIEKHYRALAKIAKCPVIIQTYNGKSPQPDVSLLVKLAKEYPDIYGYVKEESPGGKVNGRIAELVAAKPVMKTVFSGWGAKGWLYQGRALGTEGIVTQRPAYADLLAKMWAEEQKGDPDGKLTDLYSKYLLMINLGDTFGGTADQMRGPHLYVLMKRGVFTNTYTRKRPPKGDTSGKKWVVEEFKLTDAEKAEVDRRLAYCGLLP
;
A
#
# COMPACT_ATOMS: atom_id res chain seq x y z
N MET A 1 0.90 -32.95 -15.68
CA MET A 1 1.65 -32.96 -16.94
C MET A 1 0.97 -32.15 -18.07
N LYS A 2 0.18 -31.08 -17.72
CA LYS A 2 -0.43 -30.19 -18.75
C LYS A 2 0.02 -28.73 -18.64
N ASN A 3 0.80 -28.38 -17.61
CA ASN A 3 1.28 -27.00 -17.41
C ASN A 3 2.62 -26.67 -18.08
N LEU A 4 3.16 -27.59 -18.90
CA LEU A 4 4.44 -27.38 -19.63
C LEU A 4 4.26 -26.84 -21.05
N MET A 5 3.02 -26.66 -21.52
CA MET A 5 2.78 -26.32 -22.95
C MET A 5 2.80 -24.81 -23.26
N VAL A 6 2.67 -23.95 -22.28
CA VAL A 6 2.73 -22.49 -22.50
C VAL A 6 4.18 -21.98 -22.54
N VAL A 7 5.10 -22.68 -21.87
CA VAL A 7 6.54 -22.34 -21.86
C VAL A 7 7.28 -22.93 -23.08
N ALA A 8 6.72 -23.93 -23.75
CA ALA A 8 7.40 -24.67 -24.82
C ALA A 8 7.50 -23.95 -26.18
N LEU A 9 6.86 -22.75 -26.34
CA LEU A 9 7.06 -21.98 -27.58
C LEU A 9 8.40 -21.24 -27.62
N CYS A 10 9.12 -21.18 -26.52
CA CYS A 10 10.41 -20.47 -26.43
C CYS A 10 11.65 -21.33 -26.60
N VAL A 11 11.56 -22.66 -26.75
CA VAL A 11 12.76 -23.56 -26.70
C VAL A 11 12.82 -24.61 -27.82
N CYS A 12 12.25 -24.40 -29.00
CA CYS A 12 12.61 -25.19 -30.15
C CYS A 12 13.38 -24.34 -31.17
N VAL A 13 14.65 -24.05 -30.87
CA VAL A 13 15.58 -23.43 -31.82
C VAL A 13 16.19 -24.54 -32.69
N ALA A 14 15.61 -24.81 -33.84
CA ALA A 14 16.35 -25.36 -34.95
C ALA A 14 17.16 -24.22 -35.56
N LEU A 15 18.47 -24.42 -35.70
CA LEU A 15 19.41 -23.48 -36.30
C LEU A 15 18.97 -23.18 -37.74
N GLY A 16 18.29 -22.07 -37.95
CA GLY A 16 17.93 -21.52 -39.25
C GLY A 16 18.50 -20.12 -39.40
N ALA A 17 18.98 -19.78 -40.58
CA ALA A 17 19.66 -18.53 -40.91
C ALA A 17 18.83 -17.30 -40.49
N VAL A 18 19.47 -16.33 -39.82
CA VAL A 18 18.92 -15.06 -39.48
C VAL A 18 19.09 -14.10 -40.66
N ALA A 19 17.99 -13.72 -41.29
CA ALA A 19 17.95 -12.58 -42.19
C ALA A 19 17.04 -11.52 -41.52
N ASP A 20 17.52 -10.31 -41.32
CA ASP A 20 16.79 -9.14 -40.77
C ASP A 20 16.16 -9.35 -39.39
N GLY A 21 16.79 -10.17 -38.53
CA GLY A 21 16.33 -10.40 -37.17
C GLY A 21 15.19 -11.40 -36.99
N TRP A 22 14.56 -11.89 -38.04
CA TRP A 22 13.48 -12.87 -37.96
C TRP A 22 14.03 -14.31 -37.94
N LYS A 23 13.63 -15.07 -36.91
CA LYS A 23 13.92 -16.50 -36.73
C LYS A 23 12.73 -17.32 -37.14
N LEU A 24 12.94 -18.27 -38.06
CA LEU A 24 11.90 -19.19 -38.54
C LEU A 24 11.77 -20.36 -37.57
N GLY A 25 10.55 -20.67 -37.15
CA GLY A 25 10.21 -21.82 -36.33
C GLY A 25 9.67 -22.99 -37.17
N ARG A 26 8.99 -23.94 -36.51
CA ARG A 26 8.34 -25.09 -37.20
C ARG A 26 7.29 -24.61 -38.19
N TYR A 27 7.11 -25.30 -39.28
CA TYR A 27 6.14 -25.00 -40.36
C TYR A 27 6.33 -23.62 -41.00
N THR A 28 7.48 -23.00 -40.84
CA THR A 28 7.75 -21.70 -41.43
C THR A 28 8.78 -21.78 -42.55
N THR A 29 8.50 -21.07 -43.62
CA THR A 29 9.43 -20.84 -44.74
C THR A 29 9.48 -19.34 -45.05
N ARG A 30 10.55 -18.88 -45.67
CA ARG A 30 10.67 -17.51 -46.15
C ARG A 30 11.18 -17.47 -47.58
N VAL A 31 10.51 -16.70 -48.43
CA VAL A 31 10.94 -16.39 -49.78
C VAL A 31 10.89 -14.87 -49.98
N GLY A 32 12.04 -14.24 -50.14
CA GLY A 32 12.15 -12.79 -50.12
C GLY A 32 11.60 -12.22 -48.84
N ASP A 33 10.64 -11.31 -48.93
CA ASP A 33 10.00 -10.70 -47.78
C ASP A 33 8.74 -11.42 -47.27
N ILE A 34 8.38 -12.53 -47.95
CA ILE A 34 7.20 -13.30 -47.55
C ILE A 34 7.60 -14.44 -46.62
N VAL A 35 7.07 -14.38 -45.40
CA VAL A 35 7.09 -15.50 -44.44
C VAL A 35 5.78 -16.26 -44.57
N THR A 36 5.88 -17.56 -44.82
CA THR A 36 4.75 -18.51 -44.89
C THR A 36 4.78 -19.40 -43.66
N VAL A 37 3.65 -19.52 -42.98
CA VAL A 37 3.40 -20.56 -41.97
C VAL A 37 2.37 -21.50 -42.56
N ASP A 38 2.72 -22.81 -42.76
CA ASP A 38 1.87 -23.78 -43.40
C ASP A 38 1.76 -25.06 -42.55
N ILE A 39 0.65 -25.18 -41.83
CA ILE A 39 0.34 -26.33 -40.98
C ILE A 39 -0.69 -27.19 -41.71
N PRO A 40 -0.42 -28.47 -41.97
CA PRO A 40 -1.34 -29.32 -42.70
C PRO A 40 -2.75 -29.33 -42.15
N LYS A 41 -3.76 -29.26 -43.05
CA LYS A 41 -5.17 -29.26 -42.68
C LYS A 41 -5.50 -30.44 -41.75
N GLY A 42 -6.21 -30.15 -40.68
CA GLY A 42 -6.60 -31.14 -39.66
C GLY A 42 -5.53 -31.45 -38.61
N LYS A 43 -4.30 -30.98 -38.81
CA LYS A 43 -3.24 -31.07 -37.77
C LYS A 43 -3.21 -29.82 -36.92
N VAL A 44 -3.84 -29.88 -35.77
CA VAL A 44 -3.79 -28.76 -34.79
C VAL A 44 -2.39 -28.68 -34.15
N ASP A 45 -1.59 -27.71 -34.55
CA ASP A 45 -0.20 -27.51 -34.09
C ASP A 45 0.14 -26.01 -34.04
N SER A 46 1.37 -25.67 -33.73
CA SER A 46 1.84 -24.28 -33.67
C SER A 46 3.10 -24.09 -34.52
N GLY A 47 3.12 -23.02 -35.28
CA GLY A 47 4.26 -22.59 -36.08
C GLY A 47 4.35 -21.08 -36.16
N ALA A 48 5.54 -20.50 -36.00
CA ALA A 48 5.71 -19.08 -36.04
C ALA A 48 7.12 -18.62 -36.41
N ALA A 49 7.22 -17.45 -37.02
CA ALA A 49 8.44 -16.68 -37.10
C ALA A 49 8.47 -15.67 -35.95
N THR A 50 9.65 -15.43 -35.35
CA THR A 50 9.84 -14.52 -34.25
C THR A 50 10.95 -13.51 -34.51
N CYS A 51 10.82 -12.28 -34.00
CA CYS A 51 11.84 -11.24 -34.10
C CYS A 51 12.04 -10.60 -32.73
N ALA A 52 13.30 -10.53 -32.27
CA ALA A 52 13.63 -9.79 -31.04
C ALA A 52 13.40 -8.29 -31.24
N TYR A 53 12.86 -7.63 -30.22
CA TYR A 53 12.51 -6.24 -30.33
C TYR A 53 12.74 -5.46 -29.02
N ASP A 54 13.18 -4.22 -29.18
CA ASP A 54 13.44 -3.29 -28.10
C ASP A 54 12.16 -2.52 -27.73
N PHE A 55 11.37 -3.04 -26.79
CA PHE A 55 10.14 -2.40 -26.32
C PHE A 55 10.35 -1.25 -25.33
N PRO A 56 11.45 -1.17 -24.55
CA PRO A 56 11.76 0.00 -23.71
C PRO A 56 11.65 1.36 -24.40
N LYS A 57 11.91 1.44 -25.72
CA LYS A 57 11.75 2.69 -26.49
C LYS A 57 10.33 3.26 -26.54
N PHE A 58 9.35 2.42 -26.17
CA PHE A 58 7.93 2.82 -26.06
C PHE A 58 7.48 3.01 -24.61
N ASP A 59 8.40 3.04 -23.63
CA ASP A 59 8.01 3.32 -22.25
C ASP A 59 7.27 4.67 -22.15
N GLY A 60 6.12 4.65 -21.44
CA GLY A 60 5.24 5.81 -21.36
C GLY A 60 4.50 6.18 -22.66
N LYS A 61 4.57 5.35 -23.72
CA LYS A 61 3.90 5.59 -25.00
C LYS A 61 3.13 4.37 -25.45
N SER A 62 2.03 4.59 -26.13
CA SER A 62 1.39 3.55 -26.94
C SER A 62 2.18 3.32 -28.23
N PHE A 63 2.10 2.12 -28.78
CA PHE A 63 2.63 1.83 -30.10
C PHE A 63 1.64 1.07 -30.97
N ARG A 64 1.74 1.24 -32.26
CA ARG A 64 0.99 0.48 -33.27
C ARG A 64 1.95 -0.41 -34.03
N ALA A 65 1.58 -1.69 -34.17
CA ALA A 65 2.27 -2.62 -35.05
C ALA A 65 1.36 -3.02 -36.21
N THR A 66 1.92 -3.04 -37.42
CA THR A 66 1.20 -3.39 -38.67
C THR A 66 1.99 -4.38 -39.49
N VAL A 67 1.30 -5.25 -40.21
CA VAL A 67 1.88 -6.14 -41.24
C VAL A 67 0.78 -6.53 -42.22
N LYS A 68 1.07 -6.70 -43.52
CA LYS A 68 0.14 -7.33 -44.42
C LYS A 68 0.18 -8.84 -44.28
N ALA A 69 -0.99 -9.45 -44.24
CA ALA A 69 -1.14 -10.92 -44.21
C ALA A 69 -2.27 -11.38 -45.13
N ARG A 70 -2.18 -12.64 -45.57
CA ARG A 70 -3.26 -13.39 -46.23
C ARG A 70 -3.31 -14.81 -45.71
N GLY A 71 -4.48 -15.45 -45.78
CA GLY A 71 -4.68 -16.78 -45.25
C GLY A 71 -5.47 -17.69 -46.16
N PHE A 72 -5.21 -19.02 -46.04
CA PHE A 72 -5.86 -20.07 -46.81
C PHE A 72 -6.24 -21.20 -45.85
N GLY A 73 -7.53 -21.48 -45.72
CA GLY A 73 -8.07 -22.51 -44.84
C GLY A 73 -7.63 -22.39 -43.38
N VAL A 74 -7.47 -21.18 -42.88
CA VAL A 74 -6.99 -20.94 -41.53
C VAL A 74 -8.02 -21.34 -40.51
N PHE A 75 -7.69 -22.32 -39.69
CA PHE A 75 -8.50 -22.76 -38.57
C PHE A 75 -8.01 -22.10 -37.29
N CYS A 76 -8.91 -21.39 -36.62
CA CYS A 76 -8.74 -20.86 -35.29
C CYS A 76 -9.67 -21.59 -34.33
N PRO A 77 -9.16 -22.13 -33.18
CA PRO A 77 -10.00 -22.67 -32.13
C PRO A 77 -10.91 -21.62 -31.54
N GLU A 78 -11.95 -22.04 -30.82
CA GLU A 78 -12.86 -21.13 -30.12
C GLU A 78 -12.15 -20.29 -29.01
N THR A 79 -11.03 -20.76 -28.51
CA THR A 79 -10.22 -20.08 -27.53
C THR A 79 -9.63 -18.78 -28.11
N PRO A 80 -9.97 -17.60 -27.62
CA PRO A 80 -9.66 -16.31 -28.26
C PRO A 80 -8.18 -16.00 -28.47
N TYR A 81 -7.31 -16.63 -27.68
CA TYR A 81 -5.85 -16.43 -27.76
C TYR A 81 -5.12 -17.54 -28.51
N PHE A 82 -5.83 -18.42 -29.26
CA PHE A 82 -5.24 -19.38 -30.20
C PHE A 82 -5.49 -18.96 -31.66
N GLY A 83 -5.02 -19.74 -32.63
CA GLY A 83 -5.20 -19.45 -34.05
C GLY A 83 -4.18 -18.47 -34.61
N PHE A 84 -4.63 -17.58 -35.47
CA PHE A 84 -3.80 -16.53 -36.09
C PHE A 84 -3.02 -15.69 -35.06
N LYS A 85 -1.72 -15.46 -35.36
CA LYS A 85 -0.82 -14.69 -34.51
C LYS A 85 -0.12 -13.59 -35.29
N PHE A 86 -0.39 -12.37 -34.87
CA PHE A 86 0.47 -11.21 -35.01
C PHE A 86 0.47 -10.51 -33.65
N MET A 87 1.52 -10.73 -32.89
CA MET A 87 1.54 -10.28 -31.50
C MET A 87 2.94 -9.90 -31.04
N ALA A 88 3.02 -9.08 -30.00
CA ALA A 88 4.22 -8.84 -29.22
C ALA A 88 4.17 -9.65 -27.91
N THR A 89 5.34 -9.99 -27.39
CA THR A 89 5.50 -10.56 -26.04
C THR A 89 6.67 -9.88 -25.37
N TYR A 90 6.43 -9.27 -24.23
CA TYR A 90 7.46 -8.66 -23.40
C TYR A 90 7.07 -8.78 -21.93
N LYS A 91 7.97 -8.40 -21.01
CA LYS A 91 7.67 -8.35 -19.59
C LYS A 91 7.53 -6.91 -19.11
N ASN A 92 6.61 -6.69 -18.18
CA ASN A 92 6.61 -5.48 -17.38
C ASN A 92 7.78 -5.54 -16.38
N ALA A 93 8.60 -4.49 -16.34
CA ALA A 93 9.81 -4.46 -15.53
C ALA A 93 9.52 -4.35 -14.02
N GLU A 94 8.38 -3.76 -13.64
CA GLU A 94 7.96 -3.58 -12.24
C GLU A 94 7.31 -4.84 -11.67
N THR A 95 6.41 -5.47 -12.45
CA THR A 95 5.64 -6.64 -11.97
C THR A 95 6.28 -7.97 -12.36
N GLY A 96 7.15 -8.00 -13.37
CA GLY A 96 7.71 -9.23 -13.96
C GLY A 96 6.71 -10.04 -14.79
N GLU A 97 5.47 -9.54 -14.95
CA GLU A 97 4.43 -10.22 -15.72
C GLU A 97 4.69 -10.17 -17.22
N ASN A 98 4.29 -11.24 -17.90
CA ASN A 98 4.29 -11.26 -19.36
C ASN A 98 3.08 -10.49 -19.91
N VAL A 99 3.32 -9.74 -20.97
CA VAL A 99 2.35 -8.90 -21.67
C VAL A 99 2.26 -9.40 -23.12
N TYR A 100 1.03 -9.59 -23.62
CA TYR A 100 0.77 -10.24 -24.92
C TYR A 100 -0.15 -9.43 -25.83
N PRO A 101 0.16 -8.16 -26.20
CA PRO A 101 -0.65 -7.42 -27.14
C PRO A 101 -0.57 -8.05 -28.52
N GLY A 102 -1.71 -8.18 -29.20
CA GLY A 102 -1.76 -8.80 -30.51
C GLY A 102 -3.03 -8.51 -31.26
N ALA A 103 -3.03 -8.83 -32.53
CA ALA A 103 -4.18 -8.73 -33.40
C ALA A 103 -5.25 -9.78 -33.03
N PRO A 104 -6.54 -9.49 -33.27
CA PRO A 104 -7.60 -10.46 -33.10
C PRO A 104 -7.41 -11.67 -34.03
N GLN A 105 -8.07 -12.78 -33.68
CA GLN A 105 -8.08 -13.97 -34.53
C GLN A 105 -8.63 -13.64 -35.92
N ILE A 106 -8.00 -14.25 -36.94
CA ILE A 106 -8.47 -14.21 -38.33
C ILE A 106 -8.50 -15.62 -38.85
N GLY A 107 -9.67 -16.16 -39.11
CA GLY A 107 -9.87 -17.52 -39.64
C GLY A 107 -10.38 -17.53 -41.07
N GLY A 108 -10.41 -18.72 -41.68
CA GLY A 108 -10.89 -18.94 -43.06
C GLY A 108 -9.89 -18.52 -44.14
N ASP A 109 -10.43 -18.22 -45.31
CA ASP A 109 -9.68 -17.65 -46.41
C ASP A 109 -9.79 -16.13 -46.38
N PHE A 110 -8.65 -15.47 -46.49
CA PHE A 110 -8.66 -13.99 -46.57
C PHE A 110 -7.56 -13.48 -47.48
N PRO A 111 -7.84 -12.47 -48.32
CA PRO A 111 -6.87 -11.88 -49.25
C PRO A 111 -5.83 -11.07 -48.48
N TRP A 112 -4.79 -10.56 -49.18
CA TRP A 112 -3.85 -9.59 -48.58
C TRP A 112 -4.59 -8.42 -47.96
N ARG A 113 -4.41 -8.25 -46.66
CA ARG A 113 -4.95 -7.17 -45.88
C ARG A 113 -3.92 -6.67 -44.88
N THR A 114 -4.01 -5.42 -44.51
CA THR A 114 -3.24 -4.88 -43.37
C THR A 114 -3.85 -5.37 -42.08
N VAL A 115 -3.04 -6.05 -41.29
CA VAL A 115 -3.40 -6.48 -39.94
C VAL A 115 -2.68 -5.55 -38.99
N THR A 116 -3.40 -5.06 -37.98
CA THR A 116 -2.90 -4.06 -37.03
C THR A 116 -3.28 -4.43 -35.64
N PHE A 117 -2.40 -4.17 -34.68
CA PHE A 117 -2.77 -4.06 -33.28
C PHE A 117 -2.09 -2.86 -32.62
N ILE A 118 -2.69 -2.39 -31.52
CA ILE A 118 -2.18 -1.30 -30.70
C ILE A 118 -1.89 -1.85 -29.32
N ASP A 119 -0.71 -1.52 -28.78
CA ASP A 119 -0.42 -1.68 -27.37
C ASP A 119 -0.59 -0.34 -26.68
N SER A 120 -1.70 -0.20 -25.97
CA SER A 120 -2.06 0.99 -25.19
C SER A 120 -1.53 1.00 -23.78
N ARG A 121 -0.83 -0.08 -23.37
CA ARG A 121 -0.32 -0.21 -22.00
C ARG A 121 0.85 0.72 -21.79
N THR A 122 0.52 1.94 -21.45
CA THR A 122 1.46 3.01 -21.14
C THR A 122 1.99 2.90 -19.68
N GLY A 123 1.46 1.95 -18.87
CA GLY A 123 1.80 1.68 -17.47
C GLY A 123 2.98 0.74 -17.26
N GLY A 124 3.99 1.22 -16.55
CA GLY A 124 5.19 0.46 -16.25
C GLY A 124 6.21 0.46 -17.40
N ARG A 125 7.45 0.14 -17.06
CA ARG A 125 8.51 -0.02 -18.05
C ARG A 125 8.41 -1.38 -18.73
N ARG A 126 8.75 -1.42 -20.01
CA ARG A 126 8.80 -2.65 -20.79
C ARG A 126 10.22 -3.21 -20.79
N LEU A 127 10.37 -4.53 -20.65
CA LEU A 127 11.63 -5.20 -20.93
C LEU A 127 11.69 -5.57 -22.44
N PRO A 128 12.89 -5.79 -23.00
CA PRO A 128 13.05 -6.33 -24.34
C PRO A 128 12.25 -7.63 -24.52
N GLY A 129 11.72 -7.84 -25.70
CA GLY A 129 10.82 -8.96 -25.98
C GLY A 129 10.89 -9.42 -27.43
N ILE A 130 9.79 -9.99 -27.93
CA ILE A 130 9.72 -10.52 -29.30
C ILE A 130 8.39 -10.14 -29.98
N PHE A 131 8.42 -10.01 -31.31
CA PHE A 131 7.23 -10.14 -32.15
C PHE A 131 7.07 -11.57 -32.66
N THR A 132 5.84 -12.01 -32.81
CA THR A 132 5.48 -13.35 -33.31
C THR A 132 4.47 -13.23 -34.45
N LEU A 133 4.77 -13.90 -35.59
CA LEU A 133 3.91 -14.02 -36.74
C LEU A 133 3.65 -15.52 -36.98
N GLY A 134 2.39 -15.97 -36.97
CA GLY A 134 2.15 -17.41 -37.20
C GLY A 134 0.76 -17.90 -36.87
N LEU A 135 0.70 -19.19 -36.49
CA LEU A 135 -0.46 -19.90 -35.99
C LEU A 135 -0.13 -20.57 -34.65
N GLN A 136 -1.05 -20.57 -33.75
CA GLN A 136 -0.93 -21.25 -32.46
C GLN A 136 -2.14 -22.17 -32.24
N ALA A 137 -1.89 -23.43 -31.96
CA ALA A 137 -2.92 -24.45 -31.80
C ALA A 137 -3.97 -24.43 -32.93
N GLY A 138 -3.54 -24.22 -34.18
CA GLY A 138 -4.39 -24.10 -35.35
C GLY A 138 -3.79 -24.85 -36.55
N TYR A 139 -4.40 -24.74 -37.71
CA TYR A 139 -3.86 -25.24 -38.98
C TYR A 139 -4.26 -24.31 -40.12
N GLY A 140 -3.70 -24.58 -41.33
CA GLY A 140 -3.87 -23.77 -42.52
C GLY A 140 -2.60 -23.02 -42.89
N ARG A 141 -2.68 -22.24 -43.96
CA ARG A 141 -1.54 -21.47 -44.46
C ARG A 141 -1.78 -19.97 -44.25
N VAL A 142 -0.80 -19.29 -43.62
CA VAL A 142 -0.79 -17.85 -43.48
C VAL A 142 0.51 -17.31 -44.05
N GLU A 143 0.42 -16.23 -44.77
CA GLU A 143 1.56 -15.50 -45.33
C GLU A 143 1.60 -14.09 -44.78
N PHE A 144 2.81 -13.64 -44.44
CA PHE A 144 3.09 -12.30 -43.94
C PHE A 144 4.14 -11.62 -44.81
N ASP A 145 3.86 -10.40 -45.23
CA ASP A 145 4.78 -9.56 -46.00
C ASP A 145 5.62 -8.69 -45.08
N LEU A 146 6.84 -9.11 -44.78
CA LEU A 146 7.76 -8.43 -43.87
C LEU A 146 8.18 -7.04 -44.36
N SER A 147 8.13 -6.76 -45.69
CA SER A 147 8.42 -5.43 -46.22
C SER A 147 7.41 -4.35 -45.69
N THR A 148 6.24 -4.82 -45.25
CA THR A 148 5.15 -3.99 -44.68
C THR A 148 5.14 -3.98 -43.18
N PHE A 149 6.03 -4.74 -42.49
CA PHE A 149 6.10 -4.77 -41.04
C PHE A 149 6.59 -3.45 -40.53
N LYS A 150 5.77 -2.82 -39.72
CA LYS A 150 6.05 -1.48 -39.16
C LYS A 150 5.63 -1.44 -37.70
N VAL A 151 6.48 -0.84 -36.86
CA VAL A 151 6.14 -0.52 -35.48
C VAL A 151 6.43 0.94 -35.23
N GLU A 152 5.43 1.68 -34.83
CA GLU A 152 5.53 3.14 -34.63
C GLU A 152 4.95 3.55 -33.29
N ALA A 153 5.61 4.50 -32.63
CA ALA A 153 5.03 5.17 -31.46
C ALA A 153 3.83 6.00 -31.91
N LEU A 154 2.76 5.90 -31.17
CA LEU A 154 1.63 6.79 -31.34
C LEU A 154 1.93 8.16 -30.73
N PRO A 155 1.33 9.23 -31.24
CA PRO A 155 1.36 10.53 -30.57
C PRO A 155 0.93 10.42 -29.11
N PRO A 156 1.32 11.34 -28.23
CA PRO A 156 0.78 11.39 -26.87
C PRO A 156 -0.75 11.36 -26.92
N LEU A 157 -1.33 10.45 -26.11
CA LEU A 157 -2.79 10.27 -26.08
C LEU A 157 -3.52 11.44 -25.41
N TRP A 158 -2.79 12.18 -24.59
CA TRP A 158 -3.26 13.35 -23.83
C TRP A 158 -2.16 14.39 -23.69
N PRO A 159 -2.49 15.66 -23.40
CA PRO A 159 -1.51 16.72 -23.22
C PRO A 159 -0.57 16.44 -22.05
N GLU A 160 0.70 16.79 -22.18
CA GLU A 160 1.61 16.87 -21.04
C GLU A 160 1.20 18.01 -20.13
N THR A 161 1.04 17.73 -18.83
CA THR A 161 0.72 18.72 -17.82
C THR A 161 1.88 18.85 -16.81
N ASN A 162 1.85 19.92 -16.01
CA ASN A 162 2.90 20.17 -15.04
C ASN A 162 2.95 19.04 -13.99
N ALA A 163 4.04 18.28 -13.96
CA ALA A 163 4.23 17.10 -13.11
C ALA A 163 4.52 17.42 -11.64
N THR A 164 4.65 18.72 -11.27
CA THR A 164 5.04 19.15 -9.91
C THR A 164 3.87 19.62 -9.06
N HIS A 165 2.64 19.59 -9.58
CA HIS A 165 1.46 20.03 -8.84
C HIS A 165 1.27 19.23 -7.55
N ARG A 166 1.02 19.92 -6.44
CA ARG A 166 0.61 19.32 -5.16
C ARG A 166 -0.90 19.44 -5.02
N CYS A 167 -1.55 18.34 -4.77
CA CYS A 167 -3.00 18.30 -4.61
C CYS A 167 -3.40 18.94 -3.28
N VAL A 168 -4.52 19.66 -3.29
CA VAL A 168 -5.14 20.22 -2.08
C VAL A 168 -6.48 19.52 -1.91
N TYR A 169 -6.55 18.70 -0.88
CA TYR A 169 -7.78 18.01 -0.49
C TYR A 169 -8.22 18.47 0.90
N THR A 170 -9.41 19.02 0.98
CA THR A 170 -10.01 19.46 2.25
C THR A 170 -11.19 18.56 2.56
N PRO A 171 -11.08 17.62 3.50
CA PRO A 171 -12.19 16.76 3.85
C PRO A 171 -13.35 17.56 4.45
N ARG A 172 -14.57 17.28 4.04
CA ARG A 172 -15.79 17.91 4.60
C ARG A 172 -15.93 17.71 6.12
N VAL A 173 -15.41 16.58 6.61
CA VAL A 173 -15.35 16.27 8.05
C VAL A 173 -13.89 16.11 8.40
N LYS A 174 -13.37 17.01 9.19
CA LYS A 174 -11.99 16.92 9.69
C LYS A 174 -11.81 15.62 10.47
N ASP A 175 -10.69 14.94 10.24
CA ASP A 175 -10.34 13.67 10.89
C ASP A 175 -11.36 12.53 10.66
N ALA A 176 -12.13 12.57 9.57
CA ALA A 176 -13.01 11.47 9.20
C ALA A 176 -12.21 10.18 9.02
N PRO A 177 -12.68 9.04 9.57
CA PRO A 177 -12.03 7.75 9.33
C PRO A 177 -12.08 7.39 7.84
N ALA A 178 -11.17 6.53 7.38
CA ALA A 178 -11.22 6.01 6.03
C ALA A 178 -12.58 5.33 5.79
N ARG A 179 -13.12 5.57 4.61
CA ARG A 179 -14.39 5.01 4.19
C ARG A 179 -14.16 3.63 3.60
N ARG A 180 -15.06 2.71 3.95
CA ARG A 180 -15.00 1.32 3.50
C ARG A 180 -16.36 0.92 3.02
N GLY A 181 -16.40 0.28 1.86
CA GLY A 181 -17.68 0.04 1.29
C GLY A 181 -17.73 -1.01 0.21
N VAL A 182 -18.81 -0.93 -0.53
CA VAL A 182 -19.13 -1.84 -1.62
C VAL A 182 -19.68 -1.06 -2.82
N MET A 183 -19.47 -1.60 -4.01
CA MET A 183 -20.20 -1.22 -5.19
C MET A 183 -21.59 -1.84 -5.14
N LEU A 184 -22.63 -1.06 -5.44
CA LEU A 184 -24.02 -1.47 -5.32
C LEU A 184 -24.49 -2.19 -6.59
N GLY A 185 -25.23 -3.27 -6.41
CA GLY A 185 -26.00 -3.87 -7.48
C GLY A 185 -27.26 -3.07 -7.81
N HIS A 186 -28.01 -3.56 -8.78
CA HIS A 186 -29.24 -2.92 -9.22
C HIS A 186 -30.44 -3.35 -8.36
N ASN A 187 -31.52 -2.57 -8.40
CA ASN A 187 -32.81 -2.88 -7.77
C ASN A 187 -32.76 -3.09 -6.24
N LEU A 188 -31.84 -2.42 -5.56
CA LEU A 188 -31.73 -2.46 -4.12
C LEU A 188 -32.93 -1.78 -3.44
N LYS A 189 -33.18 -2.21 -2.20
CA LYS A 189 -34.23 -1.69 -1.32
C LYS A 189 -33.61 -1.13 -0.03
N GLU A 190 -34.43 -0.47 0.77
CA GLU A 190 -33.96 0.08 2.05
C GLU A 190 -33.39 -0.98 2.98
N ASP A 191 -33.97 -2.20 3.02
CA ASP A 191 -33.43 -3.30 3.83
C ASP A 191 -32.01 -3.74 3.43
N ASP A 192 -31.63 -3.52 2.17
CA ASP A 192 -30.27 -3.79 1.71
C ASP A 192 -29.28 -2.82 2.34
N PHE A 193 -29.67 -1.55 2.51
CA PHE A 193 -28.87 -0.56 3.22
C PHE A 193 -28.75 -0.85 4.72
N LYS A 194 -29.80 -1.43 5.31
CA LYS A 194 -29.71 -1.94 6.68
C LYS A 194 -28.66 -3.06 6.80
N VAL A 195 -28.65 -4.02 5.86
CA VAL A 195 -27.64 -5.09 5.82
C VAL A 195 -26.23 -4.51 5.69
N LEU A 196 -26.05 -3.52 4.81
CA LEU A 196 -24.76 -2.84 4.64
C LEU A 196 -24.30 -2.13 5.93
N HIS A 197 -25.21 -1.45 6.60
CA HIS A 197 -24.96 -0.83 7.90
C HIS A 197 -24.53 -1.87 8.95
N ASP A 198 -25.25 -2.97 9.05
CA ASP A 198 -24.98 -4.05 9.99
C ASP A 198 -23.61 -4.73 9.69
N TRP A 199 -23.14 -4.69 8.44
CA TRP A 199 -21.79 -5.12 8.06
C TRP A 199 -20.69 -4.12 8.45
N GLY A 200 -21.04 -2.86 8.73
CA GLY A 200 -20.10 -1.78 9.02
C GLY A 200 -19.68 -0.95 7.81
N VAL A 201 -20.44 -1.02 6.73
CA VAL A 201 -20.21 -0.22 5.51
C VAL A 201 -20.45 1.26 5.78
N THR A 202 -19.55 2.10 5.32
CA THR A 202 -19.61 3.57 5.44
C THR A 202 -19.56 4.29 4.08
N LEU A 203 -19.32 3.54 3.00
CA LEU A 203 -19.24 4.03 1.63
C LEU A 203 -19.96 3.07 0.69
N ALA A 204 -20.70 3.59 -0.29
CA ALA A 204 -21.27 2.77 -1.34
C ALA A 204 -21.10 3.45 -2.69
N ARG A 205 -20.64 2.70 -3.72
CA ARG A 205 -20.50 3.20 -5.08
C ARG A 205 -21.78 2.90 -5.85
N PHE A 206 -22.52 3.93 -6.19
CA PHE A 206 -23.76 3.87 -6.97
C PHE A 206 -23.42 3.99 -8.45
N GLN A 207 -23.51 2.87 -9.16
CA GLN A 207 -23.19 2.80 -10.59
C GLN A 207 -24.39 3.14 -11.45
N MET A 208 -24.29 4.18 -12.25
CA MET A 208 -25.24 4.48 -13.33
C MET A 208 -24.80 3.70 -14.57
N THR A 209 -25.21 2.42 -14.67
CA THR A 209 -24.72 1.49 -15.70
C THR A 209 -25.84 1.04 -16.64
N ARG A 210 -25.56 1.19 -17.92
CA ARG A 210 -26.37 0.67 -19.04
C ARG A 210 -25.50 0.59 -20.27
N GLN A 211 -25.30 -0.60 -20.81
CA GLN A 211 -24.58 -0.78 -22.07
C GLN A 211 -23.15 -0.16 -22.07
N TRP A 212 -22.50 -0.04 -20.92
CA TRP A 212 -21.25 0.68 -20.77
C TRP A 212 -20.10 0.16 -21.66
N ASN A 213 -20.08 -1.15 -21.93
CA ASN A 213 -19.05 -1.80 -22.75
C ASN A 213 -19.58 -2.27 -24.12
N THR A 214 -20.74 -1.77 -24.55
CA THR A 214 -21.37 -2.15 -25.81
C THR A 214 -20.92 -1.20 -26.92
N VAL A 215 -20.34 -1.77 -27.98
CA VAL A 215 -20.00 -1.01 -29.19
C VAL A 215 -21.28 -0.41 -29.80
N GLY A 216 -21.25 0.90 -29.99
CA GLY A 216 -22.40 1.64 -30.54
C GLY A 216 -23.56 1.90 -29.57
N GLY A 217 -23.51 1.40 -28.34
CA GLY A 217 -24.50 1.72 -27.31
C GLY A 217 -24.44 3.17 -26.85
N ASN A 218 -25.53 3.66 -26.23
CA ASN A 218 -25.67 5.05 -25.71
C ASN A 218 -25.41 6.16 -26.74
N ARG A 219 -25.59 5.88 -28.04
CA ARG A 219 -25.37 6.88 -29.11
C ARG A 219 -26.57 7.75 -29.40
N ASP A 220 -27.78 7.32 -29.06
CA ASP A 220 -28.96 8.19 -29.05
C ASP A 220 -28.92 9.05 -27.77
N LEU A 221 -28.57 10.32 -27.93
CA LEU A 221 -28.43 11.24 -26.79
C LEU A 221 -29.77 11.61 -26.14
N ALA A 222 -30.89 11.53 -26.87
CA ALA A 222 -32.22 11.75 -26.29
C ALA A 222 -32.61 10.59 -25.38
N ASP A 223 -32.36 9.36 -25.82
CA ASP A 223 -32.58 8.15 -25.01
C ASP A 223 -31.59 8.11 -23.82
N TYR A 224 -30.33 8.46 -24.06
CA TYR A 224 -29.32 8.56 -22.99
C TYR A 224 -29.75 9.58 -21.91
N GLY A 225 -30.29 10.74 -22.34
CA GLY A 225 -30.80 11.76 -21.41
C GLY A 225 -31.93 11.25 -20.53
N ARG A 226 -32.90 10.50 -21.09
CA ARG A 226 -34.00 9.88 -20.31
C ARG A 226 -33.48 8.82 -19.33
N TYR A 227 -32.49 8.02 -19.77
CA TYR A 227 -31.82 7.04 -18.90
C TYR A 227 -31.17 7.73 -17.70
N ILE A 228 -30.37 8.77 -17.93
CA ILE A 228 -29.72 9.55 -16.85
C ILE A 228 -30.79 10.12 -15.90
N ASP A 229 -31.88 10.67 -16.39
CA ASP A 229 -32.96 11.18 -15.51
C ASP A 229 -33.52 10.09 -14.59
N GLY A 230 -33.76 8.89 -15.11
CA GLY A 230 -34.19 7.75 -14.32
C GLY A 230 -33.19 7.33 -13.25
N GLU A 231 -31.89 7.33 -13.59
CA GLU A 231 -30.81 7.00 -12.63
C GLU A 231 -30.70 8.06 -11.52
N LEU A 232 -30.88 9.36 -11.86
CA LEU A 232 -30.84 10.42 -10.86
C LEU A 232 -32.05 10.35 -9.92
N ASP A 233 -33.24 9.94 -10.40
CA ASP A 233 -34.41 9.69 -9.56
C ASP A 233 -34.22 8.46 -8.66
N SER A 234 -33.51 7.44 -9.15
CA SER A 234 -33.10 6.29 -8.34
C SER A 234 -32.09 6.69 -7.27
N LEU A 235 -31.07 7.47 -7.65
CA LEU A 235 -30.06 7.97 -6.71
C LEU A 235 -30.69 8.77 -5.56
N GLU A 236 -31.70 9.61 -5.83
CA GLU A 236 -32.40 10.38 -4.80
C GLU A 236 -32.96 9.46 -3.70
N LYS A 237 -33.55 8.33 -4.08
CA LYS A 237 -34.07 7.32 -3.13
C LYS A 237 -32.91 6.69 -2.32
N HIS A 238 -31.83 6.34 -2.99
CA HIS A 238 -30.65 5.75 -2.33
C HIS A 238 -30.01 6.73 -1.33
N LEU A 239 -29.99 8.03 -1.63
CA LEU A 239 -29.47 9.06 -0.72
C LEU A 239 -30.32 9.18 0.57
N VAL A 240 -31.64 8.96 0.49
CA VAL A 240 -32.50 8.92 1.69
C VAL A 240 -32.11 7.74 2.58
N TRP A 241 -31.93 6.56 2.01
CA TRP A 241 -31.51 5.36 2.77
C TRP A 241 -30.07 5.50 3.28
N ALA A 242 -29.17 6.01 2.44
CA ALA A 242 -27.79 6.26 2.80
C ALA A 242 -27.67 7.17 4.03
N LYS A 243 -28.43 8.28 4.05
CA LYS A 243 -28.52 9.20 5.19
C LYS A 243 -29.00 8.49 6.45
N LYS A 244 -30.06 7.69 6.34
CA LYS A 244 -30.64 6.96 7.48
C LYS A 244 -29.64 6.01 8.12
N TYR A 245 -28.80 5.35 7.31
CA TYR A 245 -27.87 4.34 7.76
C TYR A 245 -26.42 4.83 7.88
N GLY A 246 -26.15 6.12 7.72
CA GLY A 246 -24.81 6.72 7.89
C GLY A 246 -23.81 6.30 6.83
N ILE A 247 -24.28 5.97 5.62
CA ILE A 247 -23.47 5.58 4.46
C ILE A 247 -23.33 6.78 3.52
N GLN A 248 -22.15 7.02 2.97
CA GLN A 248 -21.96 8.00 1.90
C GLN A 248 -21.97 7.32 0.54
N ILE A 249 -22.35 8.06 -0.50
CA ILE A 249 -22.49 7.55 -1.86
C ILE A 249 -21.43 8.17 -2.78
N VAL A 250 -20.68 7.33 -3.49
CA VAL A 250 -19.96 7.70 -4.71
C VAL A 250 -20.95 7.66 -5.86
N VAL A 251 -21.10 8.75 -6.58
CA VAL A 251 -21.96 8.81 -7.76
C VAL A 251 -21.12 8.50 -8.98
N ASP A 252 -21.25 7.32 -9.51
CA ASP A 252 -20.42 6.79 -10.62
C ASP A 252 -21.19 6.82 -11.94
N LEU A 253 -20.70 7.60 -12.90
CA LEU A 253 -21.17 7.53 -14.27
C LEU A 253 -20.53 6.34 -15.00
N HIS A 254 -21.08 5.16 -14.74
CA HIS A 254 -20.53 3.90 -15.25
C HIS A 254 -20.67 3.75 -16.77
N ALA A 255 -21.72 4.32 -17.35
CA ALA A 255 -22.00 4.25 -18.78
C ALA A 255 -21.88 5.62 -19.46
N ALA A 256 -20.79 5.82 -20.21
CA ALA A 256 -20.56 7.06 -20.95
C ALA A 256 -21.53 7.27 -22.11
N PRO A 257 -21.83 8.53 -22.49
CA PRO A 257 -22.52 8.82 -23.73
C PRO A 257 -21.67 8.37 -24.94
N GLY A 258 -22.32 7.74 -25.94
CA GLY A 258 -21.61 7.18 -27.11
C GLY A 258 -21.03 5.79 -26.89
N ALA A 259 -20.96 5.30 -25.66
CA ALA A 259 -20.33 4.03 -25.26
C ALA A 259 -18.90 3.90 -25.80
N ARG A 260 -18.53 2.73 -26.34
CA ARG A 260 -17.16 2.44 -26.82
C ARG A 260 -17.15 2.12 -28.30
N ASP A 261 -16.00 2.26 -28.93
CA ASP A 261 -15.74 1.84 -30.30
C ASP A 261 -15.22 0.38 -30.38
N GLU A 262 -14.79 -0.03 -31.55
CA GLU A 262 -14.23 -1.36 -31.80
C GLU A 262 -12.89 -1.63 -31.12
N HIS A 263 -12.15 -0.59 -30.74
CA HIS A 263 -10.93 -0.66 -29.93
C HIS A 263 -11.20 -0.62 -28.44
N LYS A 264 -12.47 -0.53 -28.04
CA LYS A 264 -12.93 -0.30 -26.67
C LYS A 264 -12.60 1.09 -26.11
N ASP A 265 -12.16 2.02 -26.97
CA ASP A 265 -11.99 3.40 -26.61
C ASP A 265 -13.34 4.04 -26.31
N LEU A 266 -13.37 4.97 -25.36
CA LEU A 266 -14.53 5.82 -25.12
C LEU A 266 -14.85 6.60 -26.39
N TYR A 267 -16.03 6.39 -26.96
CA TYR A 267 -16.37 7.02 -28.26
C TYR A 267 -16.39 8.55 -28.17
N MET A 268 -16.59 9.12 -27.01
CA MET A 268 -16.49 10.57 -26.77
C MET A 268 -15.08 11.13 -27.00
N CYS A 269 -14.05 10.28 -27.09
CA CYS A 269 -12.72 10.72 -27.53
C CYS A 269 -12.65 11.02 -29.03
N HIS A 270 -13.59 10.47 -29.82
CA HIS A 270 -13.57 10.50 -31.28
C HIS A 270 -14.74 11.28 -31.91
N ASP A 271 -15.71 11.72 -31.10
CA ASP A 271 -16.85 12.55 -31.52
C ASP A 271 -17.19 13.56 -30.44
N ALA A 272 -16.93 14.84 -30.71
CA ALA A 272 -17.07 15.94 -29.76
C ALA A 272 -18.48 16.07 -29.17
N LYS A 273 -19.54 15.69 -29.93
CA LYS A 273 -20.93 15.76 -29.42
C LYS A 273 -21.15 14.90 -28.18
N TYR A 274 -20.44 13.74 -28.04
CA TYR A 274 -20.52 12.89 -26.86
C TYR A 274 -19.68 13.42 -25.70
N ALA A 275 -18.53 14.05 -26.00
CA ALA A 275 -17.76 14.78 -24.99
C ALA A 275 -18.58 15.94 -24.41
N ASP A 276 -19.29 16.70 -25.25
CA ASP A 276 -20.16 17.78 -24.80
C ASP A 276 -21.37 17.26 -24.03
N ALA A 277 -21.96 16.15 -24.46
CA ALA A 277 -23.05 15.48 -23.72
C ALA A 277 -22.57 14.98 -22.33
N PHE A 278 -21.35 14.47 -22.23
CA PHE A 278 -20.74 14.08 -20.97
C PHE A 278 -20.59 15.27 -20.00
N ILE A 279 -20.07 16.39 -20.47
CA ILE A 279 -19.97 17.63 -19.68
C ILE A 279 -21.34 18.12 -19.24
N ALA A 280 -22.32 18.10 -20.16
CA ALA A 280 -23.71 18.51 -19.84
C ALA A 280 -24.35 17.61 -18.79
N THR A 281 -24.10 16.29 -18.87
CA THR A 281 -24.57 15.33 -17.87
C THR A 281 -24.00 15.65 -16.48
N TRP A 282 -22.70 15.92 -16.37
CA TRP A 282 -22.09 16.30 -15.11
C TRP A 282 -22.56 17.64 -14.56
N ARG A 283 -22.80 18.62 -15.41
CA ARG A 283 -23.46 19.87 -15.00
C ARG A 283 -24.85 19.61 -14.39
N LYS A 284 -25.64 18.73 -15.00
CA LYS A 284 -26.96 18.34 -14.51
C LYS A 284 -26.88 17.67 -13.14
N ILE A 285 -25.98 16.69 -13.00
CA ILE A 285 -25.73 15.97 -11.74
C ILE A 285 -25.30 16.94 -10.63
N ALA A 286 -24.27 17.75 -10.90
CA ALA A 286 -23.78 18.73 -9.94
C ALA A 286 -24.84 19.75 -9.52
N THR A 287 -25.68 20.24 -10.46
CA THR A 287 -26.76 21.16 -10.15
C THR A 287 -27.82 20.52 -9.24
N ARG A 288 -28.20 19.26 -9.51
CA ARG A 288 -29.22 18.54 -8.74
C ARG A 288 -28.76 18.19 -7.34
N PHE A 289 -27.50 17.84 -7.17
CA PHE A 289 -26.97 17.26 -5.93
C PHE A 289 -25.95 18.15 -5.21
N ARG A 290 -25.83 19.39 -5.59
CA ARG A 290 -24.91 20.36 -4.98
C ARG A 290 -25.00 20.33 -3.45
N GLY A 291 -23.84 20.20 -2.81
CA GLY A 291 -23.71 20.33 -1.35
C GLY A 291 -24.36 19.22 -0.53
N ARG A 292 -24.83 18.13 -1.13
CA ARG A 292 -25.44 17.00 -0.42
C ARG A 292 -24.38 16.27 0.43
N PRO A 293 -24.50 16.25 1.76
CA PRO A 293 -23.50 15.62 2.63
C PRO A 293 -23.45 14.10 2.50
N GLU A 294 -24.51 13.49 2.02
CA GLU A 294 -24.59 12.05 1.75
C GLU A 294 -23.72 11.64 0.56
N ILE A 295 -23.34 12.57 -0.33
CA ILE A 295 -22.47 12.29 -1.46
C ILE A 295 -21.01 12.41 -1.04
N TYR A 296 -20.26 11.32 -1.20
CA TYR A 296 -18.82 11.27 -0.99
C TYR A 296 -18.07 12.00 -2.10
N GLY A 297 -18.43 11.75 -3.34
CA GLY A 297 -17.82 12.36 -4.51
C GLY A 297 -18.52 12.00 -5.82
N PHE A 298 -18.22 12.76 -6.88
CA PHE A 298 -18.65 12.55 -8.24
C PHE A 298 -17.59 11.81 -9.02
N ASP A 299 -17.81 10.56 -9.34
CA ASP A 299 -16.93 9.66 -10.07
C ASP A 299 -17.24 9.79 -11.56
N LEU A 300 -16.32 10.46 -12.28
CA LEU A 300 -16.64 11.04 -13.57
C LEU A 300 -16.93 10.02 -14.65
N ILE A 301 -16.17 8.93 -14.69
CA ILE A 301 -16.34 7.92 -15.72
C ILE A 301 -15.68 6.62 -15.31
N ASN A 302 -16.42 5.52 -15.34
CA ASN A 302 -15.88 4.20 -15.05
C ASN A 302 -14.93 3.70 -16.12
N GLU A 303 -13.75 3.28 -15.69
CA GLU A 303 -12.76 2.54 -16.48
C GLU A 303 -12.48 3.18 -17.85
N PRO A 304 -12.01 4.44 -17.89
CA PRO A 304 -11.70 5.07 -19.17
C PRO A 304 -10.66 4.25 -19.93
N GLN A 305 -10.93 4.06 -21.21
CA GLN A 305 -10.03 3.39 -22.13
C GLN A 305 -9.84 4.30 -23.35
N GLN A 306 -8.58 4.59 -23.63
CA GLN A 306 -8.18 5.28 -24.84
C GLN A 306 -6.83 4.73 -25.31
N VAL A 307 -6.82 4.17 -26.51
CA VAL A 307 -5.62 3.59 -27.14
C VAL A 307 -5.30 4.26 -28.46
N THR A 308 -6.25 5.03 -29.02
CA THR A 308 -6.06 5.79 -30.25
C THR A 308 -6.04 7.28 -29.97
N PRO A 309 -5.40 8.11 -30.83
CA PRO A 309 -5.41 9.56 -30.69
C PRO A 309 -6.84 10.12 -30.70
N ALA A 310 -7.15 10.95 -29.72
CA ALA A 310 -8.43 11.60 -29.61
C ALA A 310 -8.51 12.90 -30.43
N LEU A 311 -9.71 13.44 -30.61
CA LEU A 311 -9.89 14.81 -31.05
C LEU A 311 -9.29 15.80 -30.06
N PRO A 312 -8.83 16.98 -30.48
CA PRO A 312 -8.27 17.97 -29.58
C PRO A 312 -9.22 18.31 -28.43
N GLY A 313 -8.74 18.14 -27.17
CA GLY A 313 -9.50 18.40 -25.96
C GLY A 313 -10.57 17.34 -25.65
N CYS A 314 -10.56 16.19 -26.33
CA CYS A 314 -11.45 15.06 -26.11
C CYS A 314 -10.70 13.80 -25.64
N ASP A 315 -9.40 13.88 -25.36
CA ASP A 315 -8.70 12.76 -24.72
C ASP A 315 -9.26 12.50 -23.31
N TYR A 316 -9.05 11.28 -22.81
CA TYR A 316 -9.64 10.84 -21.55
C TYR A 316 -9.33 11.77 -20.36
N TRP A 317 -8.14 12.37 -20.35
CA TRP A 317 -7.72 13.28 -19.28
C TRP A 317 -8.37 14.66 -19.44
N SER A 318 -8.33 15.22 -20.66
CA SER A 318 -8.94 16.54 -20.97
C SER A 318 -10.46 16.54 -20.76
N ILE A 319 -11.16 15.46 -21.11
CA ILE A 319 -12.60 15.35 -20.89
C ILE A 319 -12.92 15.37 -19.38
N GLN A 320 -12.17 14.61 -18.57
CA GLN A 320 -12.37 14.62 -17.12
C GLN A 320 -11.99 15.97 -16.50
N SER A 321 -10.94 16.64 -16.98
CA SER A 321 -10.57 18.01 -16.57
C SER A 321 -11.70 19.00 -16.84
N ARG A 322 -12.24 19.01 -18.05
CA ARG A 322 -13.38 19.87 -18.45
C ARG A 322 -14.62 19.60 -17.61
N ALA A 323 -14.92 18.33 -17.32
CA ALA A 323 -16.04 17.96 -16.45
C ALA A 323 -15.81 18.44 -15.01
N ALA A 324 -14.62 18.23 -14.46
CA ALA A 324 -14.27 18.70 -13.13
C ALA A 324 -14.37 20.22 -12.99
N GLU A 325 -13.89 20.98 -13.99
CA GLU A 325 -14.03 22.43 -14.05
C GLU A 325 -15.50 22.86 -14.10
N ALA A 326 -16.32 22.18 -14.92
CA ALA A 326 -17.73 22.46 -15.04
C ALA A 326 -18.49 22.17 -13.73
N ILE A 327 -18.12 21.11 -13.01
CA ILE A 327 -18.66 20.81 -11.68
C ILE A 327 -18.25 21.88 -10.68
N ARG A 328 -16.95 22.27 -10.63
CA ARG A 328 -16.45 23.29 -9.70
C ARG A 328 -17.14 24.64 -9.84
N ALA A 329 -17.54 25.01 -11.05
CA ALA A 329 -18.32 26.22 -11.29
C ALA A 329 -19.72 26.18 -10.63
N ILE A 330 -20.25 24.97 -10.35
CA ILE A 330 -21.57 24.75 -9.75
C ILE A 330 -21.43 24.38 -8.27
N ASP A 331 -20.58 23.40 -7.98
CA ASP A 331 -20.36 22.85 -6.64
C ASP A 331 -18.85 22.91 -6.28
N PRO A 332 -18.42 23.90 -5.51
CA PRO A 332 -17.02 24.07 -5.16
C PRO A 332 -16.53 23.05 -4.13
N GLU A 333 -17.43 22.33 -3.42
CA GLU A 333 -17.07 21.56 -2.24
C GLU A 333 -17.06 20.04 -2.46
N THR A 334 -18.03 19.51 -3.23
CA THR A 334 -18.14 18.06 -3.46
C THR A 334 -16.88 17.54 -4.15
N PRO A 335 -16.21 16.53 -3.61
CA PRO A 335 -15.05 15.93 -4.28
C PRO A 335 -15.40 15.44 -5.69
N VAL A 336 -14.46 15.58 -6.60
CA VAL A 336 -14.53 14.99 -7.94
C VAL A 336 -13.52 13.87 -8.01
N ILE A 337 -13.94 12.70 -8.51
CA ILE A 337 -13.14 11.51 -8.61
C ILE A 337 -12.71 11.33 -10.06
N ILE A 338 -11.42 11.17 -10.26
CA ILE A 338 -10.75 11.01 -11.55
C ILE A 338 -10.21 9.60 -11.65
N GLU A 339 -10.53 8.92 -12.73
CA GLU A 339 -9.95 7.64 -13.07
C GLU A 339 -8.83 7.74 -14.11
N SER A 340 -7.86 6.85 -14.01
CA SER A 340 -6.76 6.77 -14.95
C SER A 340 -7.13 5.94 -16.18
N ASN A 341 -6.35 6.04 -17.26
CA ASN A 341 -6.56 5.26 -18.48
C ASN A 341 -6.37 3.74 -18.27
N CYS A 342 -6.66 2.94 -19.29
CA CYS A 342 -6.51 1.49 -19.29
C CYS A 342 -7.27 0.81 -18.15
N TYR A 343 -8.58 1.07 -18.09
CA TYR A 343 -9.49 0.47 -17.10
C TYR A 343 -9.08 0.78 -15.65
N ASP A 344 -8.60 1.99 -15.43
CA ASP A 344 -8.16 2.49 -14.13
C ASP A 344 -7.09 1.61 -13.43
N GLY A 345 -6.22 0.99 -14.24
CA GLY A 345 -5.20 0.08 -13.75
C GLY A 345 -4.06 0.78 -13.00
N PRO A 346 -3.48 0.15 -11.95
CA PRO A 346 -2.45 0.76 -11.10
C PRO A 346 -1.24 1.29 -11.87
N GLY A 347 -0.85 0.60 -12.95
CA GLY A 347 0.35 0.93 -13.75
C GLY A 347 0.29 2.32 -14.40
N THR A 348 -0.91 2.82 -14.71
CA THR A 348 -1.10 4.10 -15.40
C THR A 348 -0.80 5.31 -14.53
N PHE A 349 -0.75 5.13 -13.21
CA PHE A 349 -0.38 6.18 -12.27
C PHE A 349 1.07 6.67 -12.44
N SER A 350 1.92 5.90 -13.11
CA SER A 350 3.30 6.33 -13.41
C SER A 350 3.38 7.57 -14.31
N TYR A 351 2.35 7.85 -15.11
CA TYR A 351 2.25 9.08 -15.94
C TYR A 351 0.94 9.84 -15.77
N LEU A 352 0.05 9.42 -14.91
CA LEU A 352 -1.10 10.24 -14.53
C LEU A 352 -0.60 11.60 -14.02
N ARG A 353 -1.25 12.68 -14.44
CA ARG A 353 -0.97 14.04 -13.99
C ARG A 353 -2.11 14.54 -13.14
N PRO A 354 -1.82 15.13 -11.97
CA PRO A 354 -2.89 15.71 -11.15
C PRO A 354 -3.53 16.91 -11.84
N LEU A 355 -4.84 17.08 -11.61
CA LEU A 355 -5.55 18.29 -12.02
C LEU A 355 -5.18 19.45 -11.10
N ALA A 356 -5.07 20.65 -11.67
CA ALA A 356 -4.83 21.88 -10.91
C ALA A 356 -6.12 22.43 -10.27
N LEU A 357 -6.91 21.53 -9.66
CA LEU A 357 -8.16 21.82 -8.95
C LEU A 357 -8.09 21.27 -7.54
N THR A 358 -8.85 21.86 -6.63
CA THR A 358 -8.97 21.39 -5.24
C THR A 358 -10.01 20.28 -5.13
N ASN A 359 -9.91 19.48 -4.07
CA ASN A 359 -10.84 18.41 -3.74
C ASN A 359 -11.00 17.38 -4.87
N ILE A 360 -9.88 17.00 -5.47
CA ILE A 360 -9.80 15.89 -6.43
C ILE A 360 -9.36 14.62 -5.70
N ILE A 361 -10.08 13.52 -5.96
CA ILE A 361 -9.74 12.17 -5.53
C ILE A 361 -9.31 11.40 -6.78
N TYR A 362 -8.25 10.60 -6.67
CA TYR A 362 -7.78 9.75 -7.76
C TYR A 362 -8.15 8.32 -7.46
N GLN A 363 -8.88 7.71 -8.36
CA GLN A 363 -9.38 6.35 -8.23
C GLN A 363 -8.45 5.37 -8.91
N VAL A 364 -8.43 4.13 -8.40
CA VAL A 364 -7.74 2.99 -8.98
C VAL A 364 -8.56 1.73 -8.80
N HIS A 365 -8.56 0.84 -9.82
CA HIS A 365 -9.12 -0.50 -9.77
C HIS A 365 -8.04 -1.56 -9.57
N MET A 366 -8.29 -2.55 -8.69
CA MET A 366 -7.32 -3.59 -8.37
C MET A 366 -7.86 -4.99 -8.66
N TYR A 367 -7.50 -5.52 -9.82
CA TYR A 367 -7.86 -6.87 -10.26
C TYR A 367 -6.64 -7.71 -10.67
N VAL A 368 -5.43 -7.18 -10.45
CA VAL A 368 -4.21 -7.89 -10.86
C VAL A 368 -3.84 -8.95 -9.80
N PRO A 369 -3.57 -10.22 -10.20
CA PRO A 369 -3.49 -10.73 -11.57
C PRO A 369 -4.86 -11.15 -12.10
N MET A 370 -5.26 -10.66 -13.28
CA MET A 370 -6.57 -10.98 -13.88
C MET A 370 -6.76 -12.47 -14.16
N GLU A 371 -5.70 -13.22 -14.45
CA GLU A 371 -5.76 -14.67 -14.60
C GLU A 371 -6.18 -15.40 -13.31
N PHE A 372 -6.12 -14.75 -12.16
CA PHE A 372 -6.67 -15.23 -10.90
C PHE A 372 -8.06 -14.63 -10.62
N THR A 373 -8.15 -13.31 -10.62
CA THR A 373 -9.37 -12.61 -10.20
C THR A 373 -10.56 -12.86 -11.11
N HIS A 374 -10.31 -13.04 -12.43
CA HIS A 374 -11.33 -13.26 -13.46
C HIS A 374 -11.27 -14.67 -14.09
N GLN A 375 -10.56 -15.63 -13.49
CA GLN A 375 -10.45 -16.97 -14.02
C GLN A 375 -11.82 -17.61 -14.29
N GLY A 376 -12.04 -18.10 -15.49
CA GLY A 376 -13.30 -18.75 -15.88
C GLY A 376 -14.49 -17.80 -16.10
N VAL A 377 -14.32 -16.48 -16.02
CA VAL A 377 -15.38 -15.49 -16.31
C VAL A 377 -15.59 -15.40 -17.83
N PHE A 378 -14.54 -15.14 -18.57
CA PHE A 378 -14.61 -14.97 -20.03
C PHE A 378 -14.40 -16.29 -20.79
N ASP A 379 -13.60 -17.19 -20.25
CA ASP A 379 -13.38 -18.55 -20.77
C ASP A 379 -13.56 -19.55 -19.64
N LYS A 380 -14.65 -20.32 -19.71
CA LYS A 380 -14.99 -21.34 -18.69
C LYS A 380 -13.95 -22.45 -18.58
N ASN A 381 -13.14 -22.64 -19.61
CA ASN A 381 -12.10 -23.67 -19.69
C ASN A 381 -10.71 -23.13 -19.33
N ALA A 382 -10.61 -21.86 -18.95
CA ALA A 382 -9.33 -21.26 -18.52
C ALA A 382 -8.68 -22.08 -17.39
N ALA A 383 -7.35 -22.18 -17.43
CA ALA A 383 -6.59 -22.88 -16.40
C ALA A 383 -6.87 -22.26 -15.02
N ARG A 384 -7.15 -23.14 -14.06
CA ARG A 384 -7.40 -22.71 -12.67
C ARG A 384 -6.10 -22.27 -12.00
N THR A 385 -6.16 -21.16 -11.35
CA THR A 385 -5.08 -20.58 -10.56
C THR A 385 -5.53 -20.41 -9.11
N ARG A 386 -4.59 -20.22 -8.19
CA ARG A 386 -4.87 -20.00 -6.78
C ARG A 386 -4.10 -18.81 -6.23
N TYR A 387 -4.53 -18.33 -5.07
CA TYR A 387 -3.83 -17.30 -4.31
C TYR A 387 -3.77 -17.68 -2.80
N PRO A 388 -2.63 -17.52 -2.12
CA PRO A 388 -1.34 -17.16 -2.71
C PRO A 388 -0.76 -18.27 -3.58
N ASP A 389 0.13 -17.92 -4.52
CA ASP A 389 0.84 -18.85 -5.38
C ASP A 389 2.34 -18.55 -5.36
N ALA A 390 3.10 -19.38 -4.65
CA ALA A 390 4.54 -19.19 -4.49
C ALA A 390 5.32 -19.36 -5.81
N ALA A 391 4.85 -20.24 -6.72
CA ALA A 391 5.51 -20.47 -8.01
C ALA A 391 5.39 -19.27 -8.96
N ARG A 392 4.29 -18.51 -8.83
CA ARG A 392 4.06 -17.27 -9.59
C ARG A 392 4.49 -16.03 -8.83
N GLY A 393 4.89 -16.16 -7.57
CA GLY A 393 5.24 -15.04 -6.71
C GLY A 393 4.03 -14.18 -6.30
N TRP A 394 2.81 -14.73 -6.37
CA TRP A 394 1.59 -14.03 -5.99
C TRP A 394 1.36 -14.13 -4.48
N ASN A 395 1.45 -13.02 -3.83
CA ASN A 395 1.26 -12.83 -2.40
C ASN A 395 1.03 -11.33 -2.12
N ILE A 396 0.93 -10.93 -0.87
CA ILE A 396 0.74 -9.53 -0.50
C ILE A 396 1.84 -8.60 -1.02
N ASP A 397 3.09 -9.05 -1.12
CA ASP A 397 4.18 -8.23 -1.66
C ASP A 397 4.06 -8.02 -3.17
N PHE A 398 3.47 -8.98 -3.88
CA PHE A 398 3.09 -8.80 -5.28
C PHE A 398 2.03 -7.69 -5.41
N ILE A 399 1.01 -7.67 -4.54
CA ILE A 399 0.00 -6.60 -4.52
C ILE A 399 0.64 -5.25 -4.20
N ARG A 400 1.55 -5.16 -3.21
CA ARG A 400 2.30 -3.93 -2.90
C ARG A 400 3.10 -3.43 -4.10
N ARG A 401 3.80 -4.33 -4.82
CA ARG A 401 4.54 -3.95 -6.04
C ARG A 401 3.61 -3.46 -7.15
N THR A 402 2.48 -4.13 -7.35
CA THR A 402 1.47 -3.72 -8.34
C THR A 402 0.91 -2.34 -8.03
N MET A 403 0.66 -2.02 -6.76
CA MET A 403 0.13 -0.74 -6.33
C MET A 403 1.21 0.35 -6.15
N LYS A 404 2.50 0.01 -6.34
CA LYS A 404 3.60 0.97 -6.17
C LYS A 404 3.44 2.27 -6.98
N PRO A 405 3.03 2.26 -8.26
CA PRO A 405 2.83 3.51 -9.01
C PRO A 405 1.78 4.44 -8.35
N VAL A 406 0.73 3.87 -7.76
CA VAL A 406 -0.31 4.63 -7.03
C VAL A 406 0.26 5.22 -5.74
N ILE A 407 1.03 4.43 -4.99
CA ILE A 407 1.71 4.87 -3.76
C ILE A 407 2.69 6.01 -4.07
N ASP A 408 3.46 5.87 -5.14
CA ASP A 408 4.42 6.89 -5.56
C ASP A 408 3.71 8.18 -6.02
N PHE A 409 2.61 8.06 -6.74
CA PHE A 409 1.77 9.19 -7.14
C PHE A 409 1.20 9.92 -5.92
N GLN A 410 0.59 9.19 -4.98
CA GLN A 410 0.08 9.75 -3.73
C GLN A 410 1.15 10.55 -2.99
N LYS A 411 2.34 9.96 -2.79
CA LYS A 411 3.45 10.60 -2.08
C LYS A 411 3.99 11.83 -2.82
N ARG A 412 4.11 11.74 -4.15
CA ARG A 412 4.66 12.83 -4.97
C ARG A 412 3.75 14.05 -4.99
N HIS A 413 2.45 13.83 -5.04
CA HIS A 413 1.46 14.88 -5.26
C HIS A 413 0.61 15.22 -4.04
N ASP A 414 0.79 14.57 -2.88
CA ASP A 414 -0.10 14.63 -1.71
C ASP A 414 -1.57 14.32 -2.08
N ALA A 415 -1.75 13.37 -3.01
CA ALA A 415 -3.03 13.06 -3.59
C ALA A 415 -3.91 12.25 -2.63
N LYS A 416 -5.22 12.53 -2.60
CA LYS A 416 -6.20 11.63 -2.00
C LYS A 416 -6.49 10.51 -2.99
N VAL A 417 -6.33 9.24 -2.54
CA VAL A 417 -6.59 8.05 -3.33
C VAL A 417 -7.80 7.30 -2.82
N TYR A 418 -8.55 6.71 -3.74
CA TYR A 418 -9.67 5.84 -3.51
C TYR A 418 -9.57 4.60 -4.40
N VAL A 419 -9.82 3.41 -3.84
CA VAL A 419 -9.91 2.16 -4.61
C VAL A 419 -11.38 1.92 -4.92
N GLY A 420 -11.79 2.19 -6.17
CA GLY A 420 -13.20 2.11 -6.60
C GLY A 420 -13.69 0.69 -6.74
N GLU A 421 -12.83 -0.20 -7.23
CA GLU A 421 -13.14 -1.61 -7.42
C GLU A 421 -11.97 -2.50 -7.08
N PHE A 422 -12.26 -3.59 -6.41
CA PHE A 422 -11.40 -4.76 -6.27
C PHE A 422 -12.26 -5.98 -5.91
N SER A 423 -11.90 -7.12 -6.43
CA SER A 423 -12.59 -8.39 -6.13
C SER A 423 -11.76 -9.58 -6.58
N ALA A 424 -12.23 -10.78 -6.24
CA ALA A 424 -11.81 -12.02 -6.86
C ALA A 424 -13.03 -12.91 -7.04
N ILE A 425 -13.11 -13.61 -8.16
CA ILE A 425 -14.27 -14.42 -8.53
C ILE A 425 -14.57 -15.50 -7.47
N VAL A 426 -15.82 -15.79 -7.26
CA VAL A 426 -16.33 -16.66 -6.17
C VAL A 426 -15.72 -18.07 -6.16
N TRP A 427 -15.32 -18.61 -7.30
CA TRP A 427 -14.68 -19.91 -7.42
C TRP A 427 -13.15 -19.87 -7.43
N GLY A 428 -12.54 -18.72 -7.10
CA GLY A 428 -11.09 -18.59 -6.97
C GLY A 428 -10.59 -19.22 -5.67
N GLU A 429 -9.74 -20.25 -5.76
CA GLU A 429 -9.10 -20.84 -4.59
C GLU A 429 -8.21 -19.81 -3.90
N GLY A 430 -8.50 -19.48 -2.63
CA GLY A 430 -7.81 -18.41 -1.89
C GLY A 430 -8.32 -16.99 -2.17
N ALA A 431 -9.49 -16.83 -2.81
CA ALA A 431 -10.09 -15.51 -3.06
C ALA A 431 -10.29 -14.68 -1.78
N GLY A 432 -10.55 -15.33 -0.64
CA GLY A 432 -10.62 -14.65 0.66
C GLY A 432 -9.27 -14.08 1.12
N ASP A 433 -8.17 -14.78 0.86
CA ASP A 433 -6.82 -14.31 1.19
C ASP A 433 -6.41 -13.14 0.29
N TYR A 434 -6.73 -13.20 -1.02
CA TYR A 434 -6.52 -12.09 -1.94
C TYR A 434 -7.26 -10.81 -1.50
N ILE A 435 -8.55 -10.94 -1.15
CA ILE A 435 -9.36 -9.80 -0.68
C ILE A 435 -8.75 -9.22 0.60
N ARG A 436 -8.29 -10.06 1.53
CA ARG A 436 -7.64 -9.60 2.77
C ARG A 436 -6.35 -8.85 2.48
N ASP A 437 -5.49 -9.41 1.63
CA ASP A 437 -4.21 -8.82 1.28
C ASP A 437 -4.38 -7.49 0.53
N CYS A 438 -5.38 -7.38 -0.36
CA CYS A 438 -5.75 -6.12 -0.99
C CYS A 438 -6.16 -5.07 0.06
N ILE A 439 -7.10 -5.42 0.95
CA ILE A 439 -7.55 -4.52 2.02
C ILE A 439 -6.37 -4.11 2.91
N ASP A 440 -5.46 -5.03 3.23
CA ASP A 440 -4.27 -4.72 4.04
C ASP A 440 -3.40 -3.66 3.38
N VAL A 441 -3.15 -3.77 2.08
CA VAL A 441 -2.36 -2.78 1.33
C VAL A 441 -3.09 -1.43 1.24
N PHE A 442 -4.42 -1.42 1.08
CA PHE A 442 -5.20 -0.18 1.03
C PHE A 442 -5.18 0.53 2.38
N GLU A 443 -5.33 -0.21 3.47
CA GLU A 443 -5.26 0.32 4.82
C GLU A 443 -3.88 0.85 5.19
N GLU A 444 -2.80 0.18 4.77
CA GLU A 444 -1.41 0.63 4.94
C GLU A 444 -1.20 2.03 4.33
N ASN A 445 -1.89 2.33 3.22
CA ASN A 445 -1.76 3.59 2.49
C ASN A 445 -2.87 4.60 2.82
N HIS A 446 -3.76 4.28 3.74
CA HIS A 446 -4.86 5.14 4.18
C HIS A 446 -5.86 5.49 3.06
N TRP A 447 -6.12 4.54 2.15
CA TRP A 447 -7.08 4.71 1.06
C TRP A 447 -8.49 4.38 1.50
N ASP A 448 -9.45 5.10 0.97
CA ASP A 448 -10.85 4.69 0.98
C ASP A 448 -11.04 3.59 -0.08
N TRP A 449 -12.00 2.69 0.13
CA TRP A 449 -12.21 1.61 -0.83
C TRP A 449 -13.63 1.08 -0.88
N THR A 450 -14.03 0.55 -2.04
CA THR A 450 -15.27 -0.18 -2.27
C THR A 450 -15.00 -1.52 -2.96
N PHE A 451 -15.58 -2.57 -2.41
CA PHE A 451 -15.48 -3.93 -2.91
C PHE A 451 -16.51 -4.17 -4.04
N HIS A 452 -16.12 -4.77 -5.13
CA HIS A 452 -16.98 -5.16 -6.23
C HIS A 452 -17.43 -6.64 -6.06
N ALA A 453 -18.74 -6.97 -5.75
CA ALA A 453 -19.82 -6.04 -5.56
C ALA A 453 -20.87 -6.61 -4.59
N PHE A 454 -21.74 -5.76 -4.09
CA PHE A 454 -22.87 -6.16 -3.28
C PHE A 454 -24.10 -6.37 -4.14
N ARG A 455 -24.57 -7.62 -4.22
CA ARG A 455 -25.84 -8.03 -4.88
C ARG A 455 -25.97 -7.58 -6.34
N GLU A 456 -24.87 -7.51 -7.06
CA GLU A 456 -24.84 -7.26 -8.50
C GLU A 456 -24.97 -8.59 -9.26
N TRP A 457 -23.93 -9.42 -9.18
CA TRP A 457 -23.86 -10.74 -9.79
C TRP A 457 -23.32 -11.76 -8.78
N SER A 458 -23.92 -12.96 -8.76
CA SER A 458 -23.53 -14.02 -7.82
C SER A 458 -22.06 -14.44 -7.89
N GLY A 459 -21.39 -14.18 -9.01
CA GLY A 459 -19.95 -14.41 -9.18
C GLY A 459 -19.08 -13.45 -8.39
N TRP A 460 -19.52 -12.21 -8.17
CA TRP A 460 -18.81 -11.21 -7.38
C TRP A 460 -19.31 -11.11 -5.94
N SER A 461 -20.58 -11.37 -5.70
CA SER A 461 -21.18 -11.24 -4.37
C SER A 461 -20.54 -12.17 -3.35
N VAL A 462 -20.23 -11.67 -2.17
CA VAL A 462 -19.73 -12.46 -1.03
C VAL A 462 -20.82 -13.24 -0.32
N GLU A 463 -22.08 -13.09 -0.73
CA GLU A 463 -23.22 -13.88 -0.25
C GLU A 463 -23.37 -15.22 -1.01
N TYR A 464 -22.38 -15.55 -1.85
CA TYR A 464 -22.33 -16.79 -2.62
C TYR A 464 -20.97 -17.48 -2.46
N GLU A 465 -20.96 -18.79 -2.71
CA GLU A 465 -19.77 -19.61 -2.82
C GLU A 465 -19.84 -20.52 -4.05
N ALA A 466 -18.71 -20.96 -4.59
CA ALA A 466 -18.66 -21.93 -5.67
C ALA A 466 -17.33 -22.68 -5.64
N ALA A 467 -17.34 -24.00 -5.84
CA ALA A 467 -16.15 -24.80 -6.04
C ALA A 467 -15.73 -24.85 -7.51
N GLU A 468 -16.67 -24.64 -8.42
CA GLU A 468 -16.47 -24.69 -9.87
C GLU A 468 -17.06 -23.46 -10.56
N PRO A 469 -16.51 -23.02 -11.70
CA PRO A 469 -17.04 -21.91 -12.48
C PRO A 469 -18.54 -22.06 -12.80
N TRP A 470 -19.27 -20.96 -12.60
CA TRP A 470 -20.69 -20.84 -12.92
C TRP A 470 -21.64 -21.77 -12.13
N LYS A 471 -21.14 -22.35 -10.99
CA LYS A 471 -21.94 -23.17 -10.08
C LYS A 471 -22.08 -22.49 -8.70
N GLN A 472 -22.47 -21.22 -8.71
CA GLN A 472 -22.66 -20.44 -7.50
C GLN A 472 -23.91 -20.88 -6.73
N LYS A 473 -23.78 -20.96 -5.42
CA LYS A 473 -24.88 -21.19 -4.48
C LYS A 473 -24.83 -20.16 -3.34
N PRO A 474 -25.98 -19.76 -2.78
CA PRO A 474 -26.00 -18.88 -1.62
C PRO A 474 -25.19 -19.44 -0.46
N SER A 475 -24.49 -18.56 0.25
CA SER A 475 -23.65 -18.90 1.41
C SER A 475 -23.75 -17.80 2.46
N GLN A 476 -24.04 -18.21 3.70
CA GLN A 476 -24.10 -17.28 4.83
C GLN A 476 -22.72 -16.95 5.38
N ASP A 477 -21.76 -17.89 5.24
CA ASP A 477 -20.40 -17.75 5.73
C ASP A 477 -19.39 -18.43 4.79
N ASN A 478 -18.47 -17.66 4.25
CA ASN A 478 -17.40 -18.13 3.39
C ASN A 478 -16.14 -17.25 3.58
N PRO A 479 -14.95 -17.72 3.14
CA PRO A 479 -13.69 -16.98 3.32
C PRO A 479 -13.70 -15.55 2.76
N ARG A 480 -14.35 -15.31 1.60
CA ARG A 480 -14.44 -13.97 0.99
C ARG A 480 -15.27 -13.04 1.86
N LYS A 481 -16.42 -13.51 2.35
CA LYS A 481 -17.30 -12.73 3.24
C LYS A 481 -16.60 -12.40 4.56
N ARG A 482 -15.93 -13.37 5.18
CA ARG A 482 -15.16 -13.14 6.41
C ARG A 482 -14.07 -12.09 6.19
N ALA A 483 -13.27 -12.21 5.13
CA ALA A 483 -12.22 -11.24 4.82
C ALA A 483 -12.78 -9.81 4.65
N LEU A 484 -13.90 -9.68 3.95
CA LEU A 484 -14.54 -8.38 3.71
C LEU A 484 -15.14 -7.78 5.00
N LEU A 485 -15.86 -8.57 5.78
CA LEU A 485 -16.46 -8.11 7.05
C LEU A 485 -15.38 -7.74 8.08
N ASP A 486 -14.28 -8.48 8.13
CA ASP A 486 -13.13 -8.12 8.96
C ASP A 486 -12.53 -6.79 8.49
N GLY A 487 -12.46 -6.55 7.18
CA GLY A 487 -12.04 -5.27 6.61
C GLY A 487 -12.92 -4.10 7.08
N PHE A 488 -14.23 -4.23 7.06
CA PHE A 488 -15.15 -3.19 7.54
C PHE A 488 -15.00 -2.90 9.03
N ARG A 489 -14.81 -3.93 9.85
CA ARG A 489 -14.64 -3.79 11.31
C ARG A 489 -13.35 -3.10 11.70
N ARG A 490 -12.29 -3.21 10.91
CA ARG A 490 -11.02 -2.51 11.15
C ARG A 490 -11.17 -0.98 11.19
N GLY A 491 -12.21 -0.44 10.57
CA GLY A 491 -12.51 1.00 10.57
C GLY A 491 -12.93 1.58 11.89
N THR A 492 -13.47 0.78 12.78
CA THR A 492 -13.84 1.22 14.13
C THR A 492 -12.65 1.21 15.09
N ALA A 493 -11.58 0.46 14.73
CA ALA A 493 -10.38 0.27 15.54
C ALA A 493 -9.14 1.02 15.00
N ARG A 494 -9.28 1.97 14.08
CA ARG A 494 -8.14 2.83 13.71
C ARG A 494 -7.70 3.57 14.96
N THR A 495 -6.57 3.16 15.50
CA THR A 495 -5.79 4.04 16.37
C THR A 495 -5.49 5.29 15.53
N LYS A 496 -6.16 6.41 15.81
CA LYS A 496 -5.97 7.73 15.16
C LYS A 496 -4.50 8.17 15.15
N ASP A 497 -3.60 7.34 15.65
CA ASP A 497 -2.24 7.67 15.98
C ASP A 497 -1.39 6.38 16.03
N PRO A 498 -0.91 5.86 14.88
CA PRO A 498 -0.13 4.63 14.87
C PRO A 498 1.17 4.83 15.64
N ILE A 499 1.49 3.91 16.56
CA ILE A 499 2.76 3.91 17.28
C ILE A 499 3.83 3.42 16.31
N ARG A 500 4.51 4.32 15.63
CA ARG A 500 5.59 4.06 14.68
C ARG A 500 6.57 5.24 14.65
N GLY A 501 7.74 5.04 14.07
CA GLY A 501 8.77 6.07 13.98
C GLY A 501 9.80 6.00 15.12
N PRO A 502 10.59 7.05 15.34
CA PRO A 502 11.65 7.05 16.34
C PRO A 502 11.13 7.24 17.76
N PHE A 503 11.53 6.32 18.64
CA PHE A 503 11.23 6.29 20.07
C PHE A 503 12.52 6.19 20.88
N PRO A 504 13.23 7.30 21.13
CA PRO A 504 14.40 7.29 22.03
C PRO A 504 14.00 7.06 23.48
N LEU A 505 14.87 6.33 24.22
CA LEU A 505 14.78 6.23 25.67
C LEU A 505 15.44 7.46 26.28
N LEU A 506 14.73 8.13 27.20
CA LEU A 506 15.27 9.25 27.96
C LEU A 506 16.36 8.78 28.93
N CYS A 507 17.32 9.65 29.20
CA CYS A 507 18.25 9.49 30.29
C CYS A 507 17.56 9.87 31.60
N THR A 508 17.87 9.19 32.68
CA THR A 508 17.39 9.58 34.00
C THR A 508 18.35 10.60 34.60
N PRO A 509 17.97 11.86 34.79
CA PRO A 509 18.83 12.92 35.37
C PRO A 509 18.87 12.80 36.89
N TRP A 510 20.04 13.02 37.45
CA TRP A 510 20.31 12.95 38.90
C TRP A 510 20.85 14.27 39.42
N THR A 511 20.44 14.62 40.65
CA THR A 511 21.10 15.70 41.40
C THR A 511 22.45 15.23 41.98
N ALA A 512 23.24 16.15 42.54
CA ALA A 512 24.50 15.81 43.22
C ALA A 512 24.30 14.88 44.43
N GLU A 513 23.10 14.93 45.05
CA GLU A 513 22.71 14.08 46.16
C GLU A 513 22.15 12.71 45.68
N GLY A 514 21.97 12.53 44.38
CA GLY A 514 21.48 11.31 43.78
C GLY A 514 19.95 11.17 43.75
N ALA A 515 19.22 12.27 43.95
CA ALA A 515 17.77 12.30 43.76
C ALA A 515 17.41 12.43 42.25
N LEU A 516 16.22 11.95 41.87
CA LEU A 516 15.67 12.17 40.53
C LEU A 516 15.36 13.66 40.30
N ASP A 517 15.95 14.24 39.25
CA ASP A 517 15.66 15.60 38.82
C ASP A 517 14.48 15.58 37.83
N CYS A 518 13.26 15.77 38.36
CA CYS A 518 12.03 15.71 37.54
C CYS A 518 11.92 16.88 36.55
N ASP A 519 12.52 18.04 36.83
CA ASP A 519 12.45 19.21 35.95
C ASP A 519 13.34 18.99 34.70
N VAL A 520 14.55 18.49 34.91
CA VAL A 520 15.46 18.13 33.81
C VAL A 520 14.89 16.99 33.00
N LEU A 521 14.24 15.98 33.62
CA LEU A 521 13.57 14.89 32.92
C LEU A 521 12.44 15.40 32.03
N ALA A 522 11.59 16.28 32.51
CA ALA A 522 10.53 16.91 31.74
C ALA A 522 11.09 17.77 30.58
N LYS A 523 12.20 18.49 30.84
CA LYS A 523 12.91 19.28 29.82
C LYS A 523 13.49 18.41 28.72
N GLU A 524 14.09 17.25 29.04
CA GLU A 524 14.61 16.29 28.05
C GLU A 524 13.47 15.77 27.17
N ALA A 525 12.36 15.35 27.76
CA ALA A 525 11.20 14.89 27.01
C ALA A 525 10.65 15.97 26.05
N ALA A 526 10.62 17.21 26.50
CA ALA A 526 10.23 18.36 25.69
C ALA A 526 11.18 18.60 24.51
N PHE A 527 12.50 18.53 24.77
CA PHE A 527 13.53 18.67 23.76
C PHE A 527 13.41 17.60 22.68
N MET A 528 13.17 16.33 23.05
CA MET A 528 12.97 15.25 22.12
C MET A 528 11.72 15.47 21.27
N SER A 529 10.60 15.86 21.90
CA SER A 529 9.34 16.16 21.22
C SER A 529 9.49 17.29 20.20
N ALA A 530 10.20 18.37 20.59
CA ALA A 530 10.50 19.50 19.70
C ALA A 530 11.43 19.09 18.54
N GLY A 531 12.31 18.10 18.75
CA GLY A 531 13.17 17.51 17.71
C GLY A 531 12.42 16.66 16.69
N GLY A 532 11.11 16.43 16.87
CA GLY A 532 10.25 15.75 15.91
C GLY A 532 10.21 14.22 16.04
N VAL A 533 10.63 13.65 17.18
CA VAL A 533 10.48 12.19 17.41
C VAL A 533 9.01 11.83 17.60
N ALA A 534 8.65 10.60 17.18
CA ALA A 534 7.30 10.09 17.28
C ALA A 534 6.88 9.75 18.71
N GLY A 535 7.84 9.35 19.55
CA GLY A 535 7.59 9.07 20.95
C GLY A 535 8.85 9.17 21.80
N VAL A 536 8.69 9.13 23.11
CA VAL A 536 9.78 9.06 24.10
C VAL A 536 9.50 7.95 25.09
N ILE A 537 10.53 7.26 25.56
CA ILE A 537 10.41 6.13 26.47
C ILE A 537 11.16 6.42 27.77
N TRP A 538 10.55 6.15 28.92
CA TRP A 538 11.20 6.24 30.22
C TRP A 538 10.62 5.23 31.21
N PRO A 539 11.42 4.79 32.20
CA PRO A 539 12.87 4.86 32.31
C PRO A 539 13.54 3.74 31.50
N THR A 540 14.83 3.50 31.70
CA THR A 540 15.41 2.24 31.20
C THR A 540 15.02 1.07 32.09
N ALA A 541 14.93 -0.14 31.52
CA ALA A 541 14.52 -1.32 32.27
C ALA A 541 15.41 -1.63 33.49
N GLY A 542 16.71 -1.30 33.42
CA GLY A 542 17.66 -1.49 34.52
C GLY A 542 17.43 -0.57 35.72
N GLU A 543 16.82 0.61 35.50
CA GLU A 543 16.63 1.63 36.55
C GLU A 543 15.30 1.45 37.31
N VAL A 544 14.32 0.75 36.71
CA VAL A 544 12.95 0.70 37.27
C VAL A 544 12.93 0.21 38.71
N LYS A 545 13.67 -0.84 39.03
CA LYS A 545 13.68 -1.42 40.37
C LYS A 545 14.09 -0.41 41.45
N ASP A 546 15.15 0.35 41.15
CA ASP A 546 15.69 1.35 42.09
C ASP A 546 14.77 2.56 42.19
N LEU A 547 14.23 3.03 41.06
CA LEU A 547 13.25 4.12 41.03
C LEU A 547 11.96 3.78 41.80
N VAL A 548 11.48 2.55 41.68
CA VAL A 548 10.30 2.06 42.40
C VAL A 548 10.61 1.99 43.90
N HIS A 549 11.75 1.43 44.28
CA HIS A 549 12.17 1.31 45.69
C HIS A 549 12.27 2.67 46.37
N GLU A 550 12.70 3.72 45.63
CA GLU A 550 12.80 5.09 46.15
C GLU A 550 11.49 5.86 46.03
N GLY A 551 10.44 5.31 45.46
CA GLY A 551 9.19 6.04 45.16
C GLY A 551 9.35 7.10 44.08
N GLU A 552 10.44 7.05 43.30
CA GLU A 552 10.77 8.00 42.24
C GLU A 552 10.11 7.69 40.93
N TYR A 553 9.77 6.41 40.66
CA TYR A 553 9.11 6.01 39.42
C TYR A 553 7.80 6.79 39.17
N VAL A 554 6.94 6.82 40.17
CA VAL A 554 5.65 7.56 40.10
C VAL A 554 5.87 9.05 39.96
N LYS A 555 6.86 9.63 40.67
CA LYS A 555 7.20 11.06 40.58
C LYS A 555 7.67 11.46 39.17
N GLY A 556 8.59 10.68 38.60
CA GLY A 556 9.07 10.91 37.22
C GLY A 556 7.96 10.71 36.17
N LEU A 557 7.14 9.67 36.34
CA LEU A 557 6.00 9.41 35.46
C LEU A 557 4.98 10.58 35.53
N ASP A 558 4.69 11.11 36.70
CA ASP A 558 3.79 12.25 36.91
C ASP A 558 4.34 13.52 36.23
N ALA A 559 5.62 13.84 36.43
CA ALA A 559 6.28 14.97 35.79
C ALA A 559 6.25 14.87 34.24
N LEU A 560 6.54 13.69 33.70
CA LEU A 560 6.49 13.44 32.27
C LEU A 560 5.06 13.55 31.73
N ALA A 561 4.06 13.00 32.42
CA ALA A 561 2.67 13.08 32.02
C ALA A 561 2.15 14.53 32.07
N ALA A 562 2.51 15.29 33.11
CA ALA A 562 2.21 16.73 33.20
C ALA A 562 2.83 17.52 32.03
N ARG A 563 4.07 17.19 31.63
CA ARG A 563 4.71 17.78 30.46
C ARG A 563 4.04 17.37 29.15
N ALA A 564 3.68 16.10 29.02
CA ALA A 564 2.99 15.58 27.83
C ALA A 564 1.58 16.17 27.63
N ALA A 565 0.95 16.66 28.67
CA ALA A 565 -0.34 17.37 28.61
C ALA A 565 -0.27 18.78 27.98
N LYS A 566 0.94 19.33 27.77
CA LYS A 566 1.09 20.66 27.16
C LYS A 566 0.91 20.59 25.62
N PRO A 567 0.28 21.61 25.00
CA PRO A 567 -0.05 21.60 23.58
C PRO A 567 1.15 21.52 22.63
N ASP A 568 2.33 21.95 23.06
CA ASP A 568 3.58 21.91 22.32
C ASP A 568 4.26 20.53 22.35
N PHE A 569 3.81 19.61 23.21
CA PHE A 569 4.33 18.25 23.27
C PHE A 569 3.59 17.37 22.25
N LYS A 570 4.31 16.87 21.24
CA LYS A 570 3.74 16.09 20.13
C LYS A 570 4.11 14.60 20.17
N ALA A 571 5.17 14.24 20.88
CA ALA A 571 5.64 12.88 20.99
C ALA A 571 4.72 12.03 21.88
N ARG A 572 4.61 10.73 21.61
CA ARG A 572 3.89 9.80 22.49
C ARG A 572 4.74 9.43 23.69
N LEU A 573 4.27 9.75 24.89
CA LEU A 573 4.92 9.28 26.11
C LEU A 573 4.71 7.78 26.27
N THR A 574 5.81 7.04 26.48
CA THR A 574 5.81 5.59 26.66
C THR A 574 6.52 5.25 27.97
N ALA A 575 5.85 4.52 28.84
CA ALA A 575 6.43 4.07 30.11
C ALA A 575 6.92 2.63 30.02
N ILE A 576 8.11 2.35 30.55
CA ILE A 576 8.58 0.97 30.72
C ILE A 576 7.94 0.39 31.97
N CYS A 577 7.27 -0.76 31.79
CA CYS A 577 6.64 -1.55 32.85
C CYS A 577 7.29 -2.92 32.98
N PRO A 578 8.60 -3.06 33.24
CA PRO A 578 9.21 -4.33 33.58
C PRO A 578 9.03 -4.58 35.08
N GLY A 579 9.00 -5.84 35.45
CA GLY A 579 9.01 -6.26 36.84
C GLY A 579 9.91 -7.46 37.05
N CYS A 580 10.34 -7.70 38.27
CA CYS A 580 10.99 -8.95 38.63
C CYS A 580 9.97 -10.11 38.57
N THR A 581 8.72 -9.81 38.88
CA THR A 581 7.58 -10.72 38.80
C THR A 581 6.49 -10.18 37.87
N SER A 582 5.57 -11.05 37.48
CA SER A 582 4.39 -10.63 36.71
C SER A 582 3.58 -9.59 37.47
N GLU A 583 3.42 -9.73 38.80
CA GLU A 583 2.68 -8.80 39.63
C GLU A 583 3.34 -7.42 39.69
N ASP A 584 4.67 -7.34 39.83
CA ASP A 584 5.40 -6.06 39.79
C ASP A 584 5.15 -5.32 38.48
N ALA A 585 5.18 -6.04 37.35
CA ALA A 585 4.90 -5.43 36.05
C ALA A 585 3.45 -4.94 35.94
N LEU A 586 2.48 -5.69 36.42
CA LEU A 586 1.06 -5.30 36.44
C LEU A 586 0.81 -4.07 37.34
N ASN A 587 1.54 -3.95 38.46
CA ASN A 587 1.48 -2.74 39.31
C ASN A 587 1.97 -1.51 38.54
N ARG A 588 3.05 -1.62 37.74
CA ARG A 588 3.50 -0.49 36.89
C ARG A 588 2.44 -0.09 35.86
N VAL A 589 1.73 -1.06 35.26
CA VAL A 589 0.63 -0.77 34.34
C VAL A 589 -0.48 0.03 35.03
N ARG A 590 -0.83 -0.29 36.27
CA ARG A 590 -1.83 0.46 37.07
C ARG A 590 -1.38 1.89 37.31
N GLU A 591 -0.09 2.11 37.60
CA GLU A 591 0.50 3.47 37.81
C GLU A 591 0.46 4.28 36.53
N VAL A 592 0.74 3.67 35.36
CA VAL A 592 0.61 4.34 34.06
C VAL A 592 -0.84 4.73 33.79
N ASN A 593 -1.80 3.83 34.03
CA ASN A 593 -3.21 4.14 33.89
C ASN A 593 -3.64 5.32 34.79
N ALA A 594 -3.13 5.38 36.02
CA ALA A 594 -3.40 6.46 36.96
C ALA A 594 -2.84 7.80 36.46
N ALA A 595 -1.59 7.82 35.95
CA ALA A 595 -0.97 9.01 35.38
C ALA A 595 -1.73 9.51 34.14
N MET A 596 -2.14 8.58 33.23
CA MET A 596 -2.98 8.92 32.09
C MET A 596 -4.29 9.58 32.50
N ALA A 597 -4.97 9.03 33.48
CA ALA A 597 -6.25 9.55 33.98
C ALA A 597 -6.08 10.91 34.66
N LYS A 598 -5.02 11.08 35.46
CA LYS A 598 -4.74 12.33 36.18
C LYS A 598 -4.48 13.52 35.25
N HIS A 599 -3.71 13.28 34.17
CA HIS A 599 -3.25 14.36 33.30
C HIS A 599 -4.01 14.42 31.96
N GLY A 600 -4.94 13.51 31.68
CA GLY A 600 -5.71 13.47 30.43
C GLY A 600 -4.86 13.15 29.19
N VAL A 601 -3.74 12.43 29.34
CA VAL A 601 -2.78 12.15 28.25
C VAL A 601 -2.90 10.74 27.71
N LYS A 602 -2.63 10.59 26.42
CA LYS A 602 -2.51 9.28 25.79
C LYS A 602 -1.07 8.80 25.88
N MET A 603 -0.88 7.61 26.42
CA MET A 603 0.43 7.00 26.56
C MET A 603 0.52 5.67 25.80
N ALA A 604 1.68 5.04 25.85
CA ALA A 604 1.91 3.65 25.53
C ALA A 604 2.74 3.00 26.65
N ILE A 605 2.79 1.67 26.63
CA ILE A 605 3.61 0.88 27.55
C ILE A 605 4.64 0.11 26.75
N LEU A 606 5.88 0.05 27.22
CA LEU A 606 6.88 -0.90 26.76
C LEU A 606 7.03 -1.98 27.83
N ALA A 607 6.66 -3.23 27.50
CA ALA A 607 6.68 -4.35 28.42
C ALA A 607 7.59 -5.47 27.90
N ARG A 608 8.35 -6.10 28.79
CA ARG A 608 9.11 -7.31 28.50
C ARG A 608 8.56 -8.50 29.30
N PRO A 609 8.88 -9.77 28.93
CA PRO A 609 8.51 -10.90 29.77
C PRO A 609 9.03 -10.74 31.19
N PRO A 610 8.23 -11.12 32.21
CA PRO A 610 8.65 -11.02 33.61
C PRO A 610 9.74 -12.04 33.93
N ASP A 611 10.63 -11.73 34.87
CA ASP A 611 11.79 -12.55 35.20
C ASP A 611 11.42 -13.91 35.84
N ASP A 612 10.23 -14.04 36.39
CA ASP A 612 9.68 -15.26 36.96
C ASP A 612 9.04 -16.22 35.94
N ALA A 613 8.79 -15.79 34.71
CA ALA A 613 8.30 -16.66 33.63
C ALA A 613 9.37 -17.68 33.21
N LYS A 614 9.00 -18.95 33.08
CA LYS A 614 9.91 -20.04 32.68
C LYS A 614 9.51 -20.69 31.36
N THR A 615 8.27 -20.55 30.96
CA THR A 615 7.68 -21.17 29.77
C THR A 615 6.95 -20.15 28.92
N GLN A 616 6.60 -20.50 27.67
CA GLN A 616 5.74 -19.68 26.81
C GLN A 616 4.34 -19.50 27.43
N ASP A 617 3.84 -20.50 28.15
CA ASP A 617 2.55 -20.43 28.84
C ASP A 617 2.57 -19.39 29.98
N ASP A 618 3.68 -19.29 30.71
CA ASP A 618 3.85 -18.25 31.74
C ASP A 618 3.84 -16.85 31.12
N ILE A 619 4.51 -16.70 29.98
CA ILE A 619 4.56 -15.46 29.22
C ILE A 619 3.16 -15.13 28.69
N GLU A 620 2.44 -16.11 28.11
CA GLU A 620 1.07 -15.93 27.65
C GLU A 620 0.14 -15.50 28.79
N LYS A 621 0.21 -16.18 29.92
CA LYS A 621 -0.59 -15.86 31.11
C LYS A 621 -0.36 -14.43 31.59
N HIS A 622 0.91 -14.00 31.63
CA HIS A 622 1.29 -12.63 31.99
C HIS A 622 0.68 -11.60 31.03
N TYR A 623 0.87 -11.78 29.72
CA TYR A 623 0.35 -10.81 28.75
C TYR A 623 -1.18 -10.79 28.68
N ARG A 624 -1.85 -11.90 28.91
CA ARG A 624 -3.31 -11.95 29.07
C ARG A 624 -3.78 -11.16 30.29
N ALA A 625 -3.08 -11.27 31.43
CA ALA A 625 -3.38 -10.50 32.63
C ALA A 625 -3.13 -9.01 32.41
N LEU A 626 -2.04 -8.66 31.71
CA LEU A 626 -1.70 -7.29 31.37
C LEU A 626 -2.77 -6.66 30.44
N ALA A 627 -3.21 -7.38 29.41
CA ALA A 627 -4.23 -6.88 28.47
C ALA A 627 -5.56 -6.54 29.16
N LYS A 628 -5.92 -7.26 30.24
CA LYS A 628 -7.15 -7.00 31.00
C LYS A 628 -7.14 -5.68 31.76
N ILE A 629 -5.97 -5.15 32.10
CA ILE A 629 -5.83 -3.93 32.88
C ILE A 629 -5.27 -2.74 32.10
N ALA A 630 -4.52 -2.97 31.04
CA ALA A 630 -3.95 -1.91 30.21
C ALA A 630 -5.05 -1.09 29.53
N LYS A 631 -4.92 0.24 29.62
CA LYS A 631 -5.83 1.22 28.98
C LYS A 631 -5.17 1.93 27.79
N CYS A 632 -4.04 1.42 27.34
CA CYS A 632 -3.27 1.98 26.23
C CYS A 632 -2.50 0.87 25.50
N PRO A 633 -2.03 1.11 24.29
CA PRO A 633 -1.24 0.14 23.53
C PRO A 633 0.04 -0.28 24.25
N VAL A 634 0.43 -1.55 24.05
CA VAL A 634 1.62 -2.16 24.65
C VAL A 634 2.58 -2.62 23.55
N ILE A 635 3.80 -2.11 23.61
CA ILE A 635 4.93 -2.55 22.80
C ILE A 635 5.61 -3.68 23.55
N ILE A 636 5.62 -4.89 23.00
CA ILE A 636 6.32 -6.02 23.61
C ILE A 636 7.79 -5.99 23.20
N GLN A 637 8.68 -5.92 24.19
CA GLN A 637 10.13 -6.02 23.97
C GLN A 637 10.56 -7.48 24.06
N THR A 638 11.23 -7.98 23.04
CA THR A 638 11.66 -9.40 22.96
C THR A 638 12.99 -9.68 23.64
N TYR A 639 13.56 -8.70 24.33
CA TYR A 639 14.78 -8.91 25.10
C TYR A 639 14.64 -10.06 26.10
N ASN A 640 15.54 -11.02 26.02
CA ASN A 640 15.62 -12.10 26.99
C ASN A 640 16.48 -11.71 28.18
N GLY A 641 15.86 -11.36 29.27
CA GLY A 641 16.51 -11.25 30.59
C GLY A 641 16.75 -12.63 31.19
N LYS A 642 15.98 -12.95 32.24
CA LYS A 642 15.96 -14.27 32.90
C LYS A 642 14.90 -15.23 32.34
N SER A 643 13.90 -14.70 31.62
CA SER A 643 12.81 -15.45 31.02
C SER A 643 13.10 -15.81 29.56
N PRO A 644 12.43 -16.81 28.97
CA PRO A 644 12.51 -17.06 27.54
C PRO A 644 11.96 -15.88 26.74
N GLN A 645 12.36 -15.81 25.45
CA GLN A 645 11.75 -14.87 24.53
C GLN A 645 10.34 -15.36 24.13
N PRO A 646 9.35 -14.45 23.98
CA PRO A 646 8.06 -14.85 23.45
C PRO A 646 8.21 -15.29 21.99
N ASP A 647 7.59 -16.40 21.64
CA ASP A 647 7.55 -16.88 20.26
C ASP A 647 6.75 -15.95 19.35
N VAL A 648 7.11 -15.86 18.06
CA VAL A 648 6.39 -15.02 17.10
C VAL A 648 4.93 -15.44 16.99
N SER A 649 4.64 -16.75 17.00
CA SER A 649 3.28 -17.29 17.00
C SER A 649 2.45 -16.81 18.21
N LEU A 650 3.06 -16.74 19.39
CA LEU A 650 2.42 -16.22 20.61
C LEU A 650 2.14 -14.72 20.47
N LEU A 651 3.08 -13.93 19.96
CA LEU A 651 2.89 -12.49 19.74
C LEU A 651 1.74 -12.21 18.78
N VAL A 652 1.67 -12.97 17.69
CA VAL A 652 0.58 -12.87 16.70
C VAL A 652 -0.76 -13.29 17.29
N LYS A 653 -0.78 -14.37 18.11
CA LYS A 653 -1.97 -14.83 18.82
C LYS A 653 -2.53 -13.74 19.74
N LEU A 654 -1.67 -13.15 20.57
CA LEU A 654 -2.05 -12.08 21.50
C LEU A 654 -2.56 -10.83 20.77
N ALA A 655 -1.93 -10.45 19.66
CA ALA A 655 -2.36 -9.32 18.85
C ALA A 655 -3.73 -9.55 18.17
N LYS A 656 -4.06 -10.79 17.78
CA LYS A 656 -5.39 -11.17 17.29
C LYS A 656 -6.46 -11.09 18.37
N GLU A 657 -6.15 -11.56 19.57
CA GLU A 657 -7.11 -11.64 20.67
C GLU A 657 -7.33 -10.28 21.36
N TYR A 658 -6.31 -9.44 21.42
CA TYR A 658 -6.34 -8.11 22.07
C TYR A 658 -5.86 -7.01 21.11
N PRO A 659 -6.56 -6.76 19.99
CA PRO A 659 -6.07 -5.87 18.94
C PRO A 659 -5.90 -4.43 19.40
N ASP A 660 -6.61 -3.94 20.40
CA ASP A 660 -6.46 -2.57 20.91
C ASP A 660 -5.21 -2.40 21.80
N ILE A 661 -4.68 -3.51 22.32
CA ILE A 661 -3.54 -3.51 23.24
C ILE A 661 -2.26 -3.93 22.54
N TYR A 662 -2.27 -5.01 21.78
CA TYR A 662 -1.08 -5.61 21.16
C TYR A 662 -0.99 -5.36 19.65
N GLY A 663 0.08 -5.87 19.05
CA GLY A 663 0.46 -5.69 17.66
C GLY A 663 1.72 -4.82 17.47
N TYR A 664 2.35 -4.43 18.56
CA TYR A 664 3.57 -3.62 18.56
C TYR A 664 4.71 -4.40 19.20
N VAL A 665 5.83 -4.56 18.50
CA VAL A 665 6.98 -5.33 18.99
C VAL A 665 8.27 -4.54 18.81
N LYS A 666 9.05 -4.42 19.88
CA LYS A 666 10.45 -4.00 19.82
C LYS A 666 11.30 -5.26 19.74
N GLU A 667 11.83 -5.57 18.56
CA GLU A 667 12.59 -6.79 18.34
C GLU A 667 14.06 -6.60 18.70
N GLU A 668 14.53 -7.37 19.68
CA GLU A 668 15.89 -7.32 20.23
C GLU A 668 16.48 -8.71 20.48
N SER A 669 16.12 -9.70 19.69
CA SER A 669 16.62 -11.07 19.87
C SER A 669 18.15 -11.11 19.69
N PRO A 670 18.87 -11.84 20.56
CA PRO A 670 20.32 -11.99 20.46
C PRO A 670 20.76 -12.96 19.36
N GLY A 671 22.01 -12.93 19.02
CA GLY A 671 22.69 -13.99 18.27
C GLY A 671 22.29 -14.12 16.80
N GLY A 672 22.07 -13.02 16.10
CA GLY A 672 21.80 -13.04 14.66
C GLY A 672 20.36 -13.44 14.26
N LYS A 673 19.52 -13.82 15.22
CA LYS A 673 18.11 -14.22 14.97
C LYS A 673 17.18 -13.04 14.71
N VAL A 674 17.60 -11.83 15.03
CA VAL A 674 16.76 -10.63 14.99
C VAL A 674 16.12 -10.38 13.62
N ASN A 675 16.88 -10.51 12.55
CA ASN A 675 16.37 -10.23 11.19
C ASN A 675 15.34 -11.27 10.73
N GLY A 676 15.53 -12.57 11.07
CA GLY A 676 14.56 -13.62 10.78
C GLY A 676 13.23 -13.37 11.50
N ARG A 677 13.30 -13.05 12.80
CA ARG A 677 12.11 -12.73 13.60
C ARG A 677 11.40 -11.45 13.14
N ILE A 678 12.16 -10.41 12.73
CA ILE A 678 11.57 -9.23 12.11
C ILE A 678 10.80 -9.61 10.85
N ALA A 679 11.39 -10.43 9.98
CA ALA A 679 10.72 -10.88 8.76
C ALA A 679 9.42 -11.65 9.05
N GLU A 680 9.43 -12.56 10.03
CA GLU A 680 8.24 -13.30 10.47
C GLU A 680 7.16 -12.37 11.05
N LEU A 681 7.54 -11.41 11.90
CA LEU A 681 6.62 -10.44 12.48
C LEU A 681 6.02 -9.50 11.42
N VAL A 682 6.83 -9.04 10.48
CA VAL A 682 6.36 -8.19 9.38
C VAL A 682 5.44 -8.97 8.44
N ALA A 683 5.73 -10.25 8.18
CA ALA A 683 4.85 -11.13 7.41
C ALA A 683 3.48 -11.36 8.09
N ALA A 684 3.39 -11.15 9.40
CA ALA A 684 2.13 -11.24 10.15
C ALA A 684 1.31 -9.93 10.17
N LYS A 685 1.70 -8.91 9.42
CA LYS A 685 0.86 -7.73 9.24
C LYS A 685 -0.46 -8.09 8.53
N PRO A 686 -1.56 -7.40 8.82
CA PRO A 686 -1.69 -6.21 9.67
C PRO A 686 -1.94 -6.53 11.14
N VAL A 687 -2.02 -7.81 11.51
CA VAL A 687 -2.19 -8.23 12.92
C VAL A 687 -1.06 -7.64 13.77
N MET A 688 0.17 -7.74 13.27
CA MET A 688 1.31 -6.99 13.80
C MET A 688 1.32 -5.59 13.19
N LYS A 689 1.04 -4.57 13.99
CA LYS A 689 0.86 -3.18 13.55
C LYS A 689 2.18 -2.47 13.28
N THR A 690 3.15 -2.64 14.18
CA THR A 690 4.49 -2.05 14.04
C THR A 690 5.55 -2.96 14.63
N VAL A 691 6.60 -3.20 13.86
CA VAL A 691 7.82 -3.85 14.32
C VAL A 691 8.92 -2.80 14.42
N PHE A 692 9.43 -2.57 15.63
CA PHE A 692 10.50 -1.63 15.90
C PHE A 692 11.87 -2.31 15.80
N SER A 693 12.80 -1.67 15.10
CA SER A 693 14.21 -2.01 15.18
C SER A 693 14.75 -1.65 16.57
N GLY A 694 15.27 -2.62 17.29
CA GLY A 694 15.97 -2.44 18.56
C GLY A 694 17.48 -2.27 18.38
N TRP A 695 18.29 -2.70 19.36
CA TRP A 695 19.76 -2.68 19.32
C TRP A 695 20.38 -1.32 18.97
N GLY A 696 19.79 -0.24 19.48
CA GLY A 696 20.28 1.11 19.23
C GLY A 696 20.13 1.57 17.79
N ALA A 697 19.31 0.90 17.02
CA ALA A 697 19.05 1.17 15.59
C ALA A 697 20.28 1.03 14.66
N LYS A 698 21.32 0.34 15.09
CA LYS A 698 22.54 0.13 14.27
C LYS A 698 22.24 -0.63 12.96
N GLY A 699 21.22 -1.48 12.94
CA GLY A 699 20.76 -2.21 11.75
C GLY A 699 19.56 -1.59 11.03
N TRP A 700 19.07 -0.44 11.48
CA TRP A 700 17.76 0.07 11.08
C TRP A 700 17.62 0.31 9.57
N LEU A 701 18.64 0.84 8.90
CA LEU A 701 18.54 1.14 7.47
C LEU A 701 18.22 -0.12 6.65
N TYR A 702 18.89 -1.22 6.95
CA TYR A 702 18.61 -2.52 6.34
C TYR A 702 17.23 -3.06 6.80
N GLN A 703 16.97 -3.05 8.10
CA GLN A 703 15.74 -3.59 8.67
C GLN A 703 14.50 -2.81 8.21
N GLY A 704 14.60 -1.50 8.00
CA GLY A 704 13.52 -0.68 7.43
C GLY A 704 13.30 -1.00 5.95
N ARG A 705 14.35 -0.86 5.14
CA ARG A 705 14.24 -0.99 3.67
C ARG A 705 14.03 -2.42 3.18
N ALA A 706 14.71 -3.40 3.76
CA ALA A 706 14.67 -4.78 3.31
C ALA A 706 13.67 -5.65 4.07
N LEU A 707 13.42 -5.37 5.35
CA LEU A 707 12.55 -6.19 6.20
C LEU A 707 11.24 -5.50 6.59
N GLY A 708 11.09 -4.19 6.37
CA GLY A 708 9.83 -3.48 6.58
C GLY A 708 9.55 -3.08 8.03
N THR A 709 10.59 -2.82 8.87
CA THR A 709 10.36 -2.22 10.20
C THR A 709 9.89 -0.78 10.06
N GLU A 710 8.96 -0.37 10.92
CA GLU A 710 8.33 0.95 10.86
C GLU A 710 8.60 1.79 12.12
N GLY A 711 9.65 1.45 12.84
CA GLY A 711 10.01 2.19 14.03
C GLY A 711 11.43 1.92 14.48
N ILE A 712 11.93 2.83 15.29
CA ILE A 712 13.29 2.81 15.83
C ILE A 712 13.21 3.02 17.34
N VAL A 713 13.70 2.08 18.11
CA VAL A 713 13.87 2.28 19.57
C VAL A 713 15.35 2.29 19.89
N THR A 714 15.84 3.38 20.47
CA THR A 714 17.26 3.57 20.79
C THR A 714 17.47 4.12 22.20
N GLN A 715 18.57 3.72 22.82
CA GLN A 715 19.03 4.28 24.10
C GLN A 715 19.92 5.52 23.90
N ARG A 716 19.78 6.23 22.80
CA ARG A 716 20.64 7.35 22.43
C ARG A 716 19.79 8.61 22.15
N PRO A 717 19.29 9.24 23.22
CA PRO A 717 18.37 10.38 23.06
C PRO A 717 19.07 11.67 22.62
N ALA A 718 20.36 11.82 22.90
CA ALA A 718 21.08 13.08 22.76
C ALA A 718 21.06 13.71 21.34
N TYR A 719 20.71 12.93 20.32
CA TYR A 719 20.60 13.33 18.91
C TYR A 719 19.34 12.75 18.23
N ALA A 720 18.24 12.75 18.97
CA ALA A 720 16.96 12.26 18.53
C ALA A 720 16.37 13.05 17.35
N ASP A 721 16.71 14.32 17.21
CA ASP A 721 16.39 15.15 16.03
C ASP A 721 17.02 14.60 14.74
N LEU A 722 18.21 14.00 14.80
CA LEU A 722 18.81 13.32 13.67
C LEU A 722 18.01 12.06 13.29
N LEU A 723 17.54 11.30 14.30
CA LEU A 723 16.64 10.17 14.08
C LEU A 723 15.30 10.62 13.46
N ALA A 724 14.74 11.75 13.90
CA ALA A 724 13.52 12.29 13.33
C ALA A 724 13.71 12.70 11.87
N LYS A 725 14.83 13.32 11.51
CA LYS A 725 15.19 13.64 10.11
C LYS A 725 15.33 12.37 9.26
N MET A 726 16.04 11.33 9.77
CA MET A 726 16.16 10.04 9.08
C MET A 726 14.79 9.42 8.82
N TRP A 727 13.92 9.41 9.81
CA TRP A 727 12.56 8.89 9.67
C TRP A 727 11.75 9.67 8.64
N ALA A 728 11.83 11.00 8.67
CA ALA A 728 11.13 11.86 7.72
C ALA A 728 11.59 11.61 6.26
N GLU A 729 12.88 11.42 6.02
CA GLU A 729 13.40 11.07 4.70
C GLU A 729 12.96 9.66 4.25
N GLU A 730 12.96 8.68 5.16
CA GLU A 730 12.43 7.35 4.87
C GLU A 730 10.96 7.40 4.47
N GLN A 731 10.12 8.18 5.17
CA GLN A 731 8.69 8.32 4.84
C GLN A 731 8.46 8.99 3.48
N LYS A 732 9.40 9.78 2.98
CA LYS A 732 9.36 10.36 1.62
C LYS A 732 9.89 9.41 0.55
N GLY A 733 10.44 8.26 0.94
CA GLY A 733 11.11 7.32 0.02
C GLY A 733 12.50 7.76 -0.42
N ASP A 734 13.13 8.69 0.33
CA ASP A 734 14.51 9.17 0.12
C ASP A 734 14.79 9.65 -1.33
N PRO A 735 13.97 10.58 -1.88
CA PRO A 735 14.03 10.96 -3.29
C PRO A 735 15.38 11.57 -3.68
N ASP A 736 16.07 12.18 -2.73
CA ASP A 736 17.36 12.87 -2.94
C ASP A 736 18.56 12.06 -2.46
N GLY A 737 18.38 10.82 -2.00
CA GLY A 737 19.46 9.96 -1.48
C GLY A 737 20.09 10.45 -0.16
N LYS A 738 19.38 11.30 0.59
CA LYS A 738 19.92 11.92 1.83
C LYS A 738 19.95 10.98 3.03
N LEU A 739 19.18 9.90 3.01
CA LEU A 739 19.01 9.02 4.15
C LEU A 739 20.33 8.32 4.53
N THR A 740 21.16 7.96 3.54
CA THR A 740 22.46 7.33 3.79
C THR A 740 23.42 8.27 4.52
N ASP A 741 23.45 9.56 4.16
CA ASP A 741 24.25 10.57 4.84
C ASP A 741 23.78 10.78 6.29
N LEU A 742 22.47 10.97 6.48
CA LEU A 742 21.88 11.10 7.81
C LEU A 742 22.15 9.87 8.69
N TYR A 743 22.06 8.68 8.12
CA TYR A 743 22.36 7.44 8.83
C TYR A 743 23.84 7.32 9.20
N SER A 744 24.73 7.73 8.33
CA SER A 744 26.19 7.76 8.60
C SER A 744 26.50 8.73 9.74
N LYS A 745 25.89 9.92 9.75
CA LYS A 745 25.99 10.87 10.86
C LYS A 745 25.44 10.30 12.17
N TYR A 746 24.28 9.61 12.10
CA TYR A 746 23.72 8.94 13.26
C TYR A 746 24.67 7.86 13.80
N LEU A 747 25.24 7.00 12.95
CA LEU A 747 26.20 5.98 13.36
C LEU A 747 27.46 6.58 14.01
N LEU A 748 27.95 7.69 13.49
CA LEU A 748 29.09 8.42 14.06
C LEU A 748 28.77 8.89 15.51
N MET A 749 27.56 9.34 15.75
CA MET A 749 27.13 9.82 17.06
C MET A 749 26.85 8.68 18.05
N ILE A 750 26.18 7.60 17.62
CA ILE A 750 25.91 6.48 18.54
C ILE A 750 27.18 5.75 18.99
N ASN A 751 28.25 5.87 18.23
CA ASN A 751 29.54 5.27 18.55
C ASN A 751 30.29 6.02 19.66
N LEU A 752 29.81 7.18 20.12
CA LEU A 752 30.44 7.92 21.23
C LEU A 752 30.56 7.07 22.50
N GLY A 753 29.49 6.31 22.82
CA GLY A 753 29.49 5.44 23.99
C GLY A 753 30.52 4.30 23.88
N ASP A 754 30.67 3.73 22.70
CA ASP A 754 31.67 2.68 22.45
C ASP A 754 33.11 3.26 22.41
N THR A 755 33.24 4.54 22.04
CA THR A 755 34.55 5.23 21.96
C THR A 755 35.08 5.67 23.32
N PHE A 756 34.22 6.27 24.15
CA PHE A 756 34.63 6.96 25.37
C PHE A 756 33.99 6.38 26.64
N GLY A 757 33.11 5.40 26.55
CA GLY A 757 32.47 4.73 27.68
C GLY A 757 33.12 3.37 27.94
N GLY A 758 33.62 3.12 29.12
CA GLY A 758 34.31 1.85 29.46
C GLY A 758 33.37 0.73 29.88
N THR A 759 32.28 1.01 30.56
CA THR A 759 31.29 0.04 31.05
C THR A 759 29.89 0.37 30.53
N ALA A 760 28.95 -0.55 30.68
CA ALA A 760 27.55 -0.33 30.23
C ALA A 760 26.92 0.93 30.84
N ASP A 761 27.23 1.23 32.09
CA ASP A 761 26.76 2.44 32.77
C ASP A 761 27.51 3.70 32.30
N GLN A 762 28.79 3.56 31.98
CA GLN A 762 29.62 4.64 31.44
C GLN A 762 29.34 4.92 29.98
N MET A 763 28.81 3.95 29.20
CA MET A 763 28.41 4.18 27.81
C MET A 763 27.40 5.30 27.65
N ARG A 764 26.64 5.65 28.68
CA ARG A 764 25.69 6.77 28.67
C ARG A 764 26.37 8.11 28.94
N GLY A 765 27.48 8.14 29.66
CA GLY A 765 28.16 9.35 30.06
C GLY A 765 28.47 10.32 28.90
N PRO A 766 29.04 9.86 27.76
CA PRO A 766 29.25 10.73 26.61
C PRO A 766 27.96 11.35 26.08
N HIS A 767 26.82 10.65 26.18
CA HIS A 767 25.53 11.17 25.74
C HIS A 767 24.97 12.19 26.73
N LEU A 768 25.22 12.06 28.03
CA LEU A 768 24.92 13.08 29.03
C LEU A 768 25.71 14.36 28.75
N TYR A 769 27.00 14.25 28.42
CA TYR A 769 27.80 15.40 28.01
C TYR A 769 27.21 16.09 26.76
N VAL A 770 26.77 15.33 25.76
CA VAL A 770 26.09 15.88 24.58
C VAL A 770 24.80 16.61 24.97
N LEU A 771 23.96 16.03 25.85
CA LEU A 771 22.76 16.68 26.35
C LEU A 771 23.06 17.96 27.12
N MET A 772 24.14 17.97 27.89
CA MET A 772 24.61 19.18 28.57
C MET A 772 25.07 20.25 27.57
N LYS A 773 25.89 19.90 26.58
CA LYS A 773 26.31 20.82 25.51
C LYS A 773 25.14 21.38 24.70
N ARG A 774 24.06 20.63 24.56
CA ARG A 774 22.83 21.06 23.89
C ARG A 774 21.85 21.80 24.81
N GLY A 775 22.28 22.14 26.05
CA GLY A 775 21.52 22.92 27.02
C GLY A 775 20.32 22.17 27.63
N VAL A 776 20.27 20.84 27.53
CA VAL A 776 19.18 20.04 28.11
C VAL A 776 19.49 19.67 29.55
N PHE A 777 20.63 19.05 29.81
CA PHE A 777 21.09 18.69 31.14
C PHE A 777 21.97 19.80 31.74
N THR A 778 22.04 19.81 33.04
CA THR A 778 22.88 20.76 33.82
C THR A 778 24.16 20.12 34.34
N ASN A 779 24.21 18.79 34.35
CA ASN A 779 25.31 17.99 34.88
C ASN A 779 25.35 16.61 34.13
N THR A 780 26.36 15.82 34.49
CA THR A 780 26.57 14.48 33.96
C THR A 780 26.57 13.42 35.07
N TYR A 781 25.82 13.66 36.14
CA TYR A 781 25.77 12.71 37.25
C TYR A 781 25.12 11.40 36.85
N THR A 782 25.71 10.29 37.31
CA THR A 782 25.20 8.94 37.26
C THR A 782 25.01 8.41 38.67
N ARG A 783 24.02 7.57 38.87
CA ARG A 783 23.69 6.97 40.18
C ARG A 783 23.72 5.45 40.07
N LYS A 784 24.42 4.80 40.98
CA LYS A 784 24.50 3.35 41.10
C LYS A 784 24.45 2.90 42.55
N ARG A 785 24.11 1.64 42.79
CA ARG A 785 24.20 1.08 44.14
C ARG A 785 25.64 0.94 44.55
N PRO A 786 25.96 1.10 45.86
CA PRO A 786 27.29 0.79 46.35
C PRO A 786 27.67 -0.66 46.03
N PRO A 787 28.97 -0.97 45.81
CA PRO A 787 29.45 -2.33 45.62
C PRO A 787 29.03 -3.24 46.76
N LYS A 788 28.85 -4.54 46.47
CA LYS A 788 28.54 -5.51 47.51
C LYS A 788 29.69 -5.59 48.51
N GLY A 789 29.40 -5.35 49.79
CA GLY A 789 30.38 -5.25 50.87
C GLY A 789 30.84 -3.84 51.20
N ASP A 790 30.31 -2.83 50.59
CA ASP A 790 30.57 -1.43 51.00
C ASP A 790 30.02 -1.17 52.42
N THR A 791 30.90 -0.69 53.29
CA THR A 791 30.63 -0.36 54.69
C THR A 791 30.40 1.14 54.95
N SER A 792 30.36 1.96 53.87
CA SER A 792 30.23 3.42 54.00
C SER A 792 28.86 3.88 54.48
N GLY A 793 27.87 2.99 54.53
CA GLY A 793 26.49 3.33 54.88
C GLY A 793 25.79 4.20 53.84
N LYS A 794 26.43 4.48 52.70
CA LYS A 794 25.84 5.26 51.61
C LYS A 794 24.78 4.45 50.88
N LYS A 795 23.65 5.04 50.65
CA LYS A 795 22.57 4.43 49.87
C LYS A 795 22.89 4.38 48.36
N TRP A 796 23.56 5.41 47.89
CA TRP A 796 23.94 5.59 46.48
C TRP A 796 25.38 6.04 46.34
N VAL A 797 26.02 5.59 45.27
CA VAL A 797 27.24 6.20 44.73
C VAL A 797 26.83 7.10 43.58
N VAL A 798 27.07 8.39 43.73
CA VAL A 798 26.82 9.38 42.70
C VAL A 798 28.15 9.79 42.11
N GLU A 799 28.31 9.66 40.83
CA GLU A 799 29.55 9.97 40.12
C GLU A 799 29.27 10.93 38.97
N GLU A 800 30.08 11.97 38.83
CA GLU A 800 30.05 12.82 37.65
C GLU A 800 30.88 12.17 36.53
N PHE A 801 30.25 11.93 35.37
CA PHE A 801 30.98 11.47 34.22
C PHE A 801 31.80 12.61 33.62
N LYS A 802 33.11 12.39 33.49
CA LYS A 802 34.06 13.40 32.99
C LYS A 802 34.78 12.91 31.76
N LEU A 803 34.79 13.74 30.75
CA LEU A 803 35.66 13.58 29.55
C LEU A 803 36.90 14.43 29.71
N THR A 804 38.00 13.96 29.21
CA THR A 804 39.24 14.78 29.03
C THR A 804 38.97 15.87 28.00
N ASP A 805 39.84 16.89 27.97
CA ASP A 805 39.63 17.97 26.99
C ASP A 805 39.81 17.51 25.55
N ALA A 806 40.62 16.51 25.29
CA ALA A 806 40.79 15.90 23.99
C ALA A 806 39.52 15.14 23.56
N GLU A 807 38.89 14.41 24.48
CA GLU A 807 37.61 13.71 24.23
C GLU A 807 36.48 14.70 24.01
N LYS A 808 36.43 15.78 24.81
CA LYS A 808 35.44 16.86 24.58
C LYS A 808 35.59 17.48 23.20
N ALA A 809 36.84 17.78 22.80
CA ALA A 809 37.11 18.33 21.48
C ALA A 809 36.65 17.38 20.35
N GLU A 810 36.84 16.08 20.50
CA GLU A 810 36.37 15.08 19.54
C GLU A 810 34.83 14.99 19.51
N VAL A 811 34.16 15.03 20.64
CA VAL A 811 32.69 15.08 20.72
C VAL A 811 32.18 16.33 20.03
N ASP A 812 32.75 17.50 20.31
CA ASP A 812 32.38 18.78 19.73
C ASP A 812 32.57 18.78 18.20
N ARG A 813 33.70 18.20 17.73
CA ARG A 813 33.95 18.03 16.29
C ARG A 813 32.88 17.17 15.60
N ARG A 814 32.46 16.06 16.22
CA ARG A 814 31.39 15.21 15.70
C ARG A 814 30.03 15.91 15.70
N LEU A 815 29.72 16.63 16.76
CA LEU A 815 28.48 17.43 16.85
C LEU A 815 28.40 18.49 15.76
N ALA A 816 29.52 19.22 15.53
CA ALA A 816 29.61 20.21 14.47
C ALA A 816 29.42 19.57 13.07
N TYR A 817 30.14 18.47 12.80
CA TYR A 817 30.01 17.71 11.54
C TYR A 817 28.58 17.24 11.28
N CYS A 818 27.87 16.80 12.33
CA CYS A 818 26.49 16.33 12.23
C CYS A 818 25.45 17.45 12.21
N GLY A 819 25.86 18.72 12.37
CA GLY A 819 24.95 19.87 12.45
C GLY A 819 24.06 19.83 13.70
N LEU A 820 24.59 19.37 14.83
CA LEU A 820 23.88 19.21 16.10
C LEU A 820 24.24 20.26 17.15
N LEU A 821 25.21 21.11 16.88
CA LEU A 821 25.47 22.33 17.66
C LEU A 821 24.59 23.46 17.13
N PRO A 822 24.17 24.41 18.03
CA PRO A 822 23.39 25.58 17.63
C PRO A 822 24.12 26.47 16.65
#